data_330c503dd7cc27ef8db6c0c2c4b9874e
#
_entry.id   330c503dd7cc27ef8db6c0c2c4b9874e
#
_cell.length_a   1.000
_cell.length_b   1.000
_cell.length_c   1.000
_cell.angle_alpha   90.00
_cell.angle_beta   90.00
_cell.angle_gamma   90.00
#
_symmetry.space_group_name_H-M   'P 1'
#
loop_
_entity.id
_entity.type
_entity.pdbx_description
1 polymer ?
#
loop_
_entity_poly.entity_id
_entity_poly.type
_entity_poly.pdbx_seq_one_letter_code
_entity_poly.pdbx_strand_id
1 'polypeptide(L)'
;MKLLAGQRYRLHTENQFVRLKSGVAEVYAVTQLKESFRQIFLMELAISEAAYPSLDEFEQIDIQIYAVQDSELEVLSLDELAPLEQANLMRTWFRNLIKLPWLRLLADKGDDVLIPWISGNVLRGSEDDFESLLDDFTENEQIFAMLLGMRFDAEDKRLAMRLDTRSRHKKNLINAAIDNLRGEESFYSHESGGDGKSEEIAFLVKRIAKFLGMPATNLQIAPEVVKRLDQIGLIRRLVQRSNMQMRLVTLEGDWYLKDSGVMLGYFGDKKELAAFIQQKPGVYKLITEKNPDGIQITAEVAAQIDKSAFECYAGLPLRPLKFRDLMKFMIQRSWHTDYRLILTASFIAGLIPLLTPIITESIFADIIPILDRRGLVIVTQVSIVTAFTMAAVSIVRSIAVLRITSHIDMQTEAALWGRVLTLPTKFFRQFTSGELAQRILGLQSVKNLINGEMISAIFNVLFSFWSLLLMCYYSLKLTAAAMVLWILYVGATVFIYRQVGLYRVKIVAVRNILWGLEQQILKGLPKFRIGGAEEQAYFLWTKFFGEEWHWNLKLRMQNNYNTILNSVQPLTLTLLLYYVAFYVLSEVKGELFIPGIDYAQFIAFQAAFTSLNMTLNTMAGLIGQFFMVQPYIDNLRPILEATPEIADDKPDAEILSGAIEVSHLTFSYTADGANVVDDMSFRIAAGENVAIVGKSGCGKSTLLRLMLGFEKPKSGAIYYDGQDLAELNLPSVRSQMGVVLQNGQLMSGDIFSNIVGANALTQKDAWEAAKAAGLDEDIKKMPMGMQTVISEGSTNISGGQRQRILIARALAAKPAILILDEATSALDNRTQAIVTESLNSRNVTRIVVAHRLSTIEDCDRVIVLDKGKIVESGTFDELVARNGIFADLVKRQMA
;
A
#
# COMPACT_ATOMS: atom_id res chain seq x y z
N MET A 1 13.61 43.64 -24.71
CA MET A 1 13.76 42.44 -25.54
C MET A 1 12.42 41.67 -25.47
N LYS A 2 11.90 41.18 -26.63
CA LYS A 2 10.66 40.41 -26.66
C LYS A 2 10.95 38.93 -26.80
N LEU A 3 10.33 38.11 -25.95
CA LEU A 3 10.37 36.67 -26.00
C LEU A 3 8.97 36.15 -26.29
N LEU A 4 8.85 35.32 -27.32
CA LEU A 4 7.61 34.60 -27.59
C LEU A 4 7.40 33.45 -26.60
N ALA A 5 6.15 33.06 -26.37
CA ALA A 5 5.80 31.91 -25.54
C ALA A 5 6.59 30.65 -25.97
N GLY A 6 7.21 29.98 -25.00
CA GLY A 6 8.06 28.80 -25.23
C GLY A 6 9.53 29.10 -25.52
N GLN A 7 9.93 30.35 -25.66
CA GLN A 7 11.35 30.71 -25.83
C GLN A 7 12.08 30.80 -24.50
N ARG A 8 13.39 30.57 -24.55
CA ARG A 8 14.30 30.67 -23.39
C ARG A 8 15.32 31.76 -23.62
N TYR A 9 15.63 32.47 -22.57
CA TYR A 9 16.69 33.42 -22.50
C TYR A 9 17.71 33.02 -21.45
N ARG A 10 18.98 32.86 -21.86
CA ARG A 10 20.10 32.56 -20.96
C ARG A 10 20.69 33.88 -20.47
N LEU A 11 20.86 33.96 -19.14
CA LEU A 11 21.58 35.09 -18.57
C LEU A 11 23.09 34.85 -18.72
N HIS A 12 23.77 35.72 -19.47
CA HIS A 12 25.12 35.44 -19.95
C HIS A 12 26.21 36.29 -19.29
N THR A 13 25.86 37.37 -18.61
CA THR A 13 26.84 38.36 -18.15
C THR A 13 26.67 38.64 -16.68
N GLU A 14 27.76 38.54 -15.94
CA GLU A 14 27.91 39.10 -14.60
C GLU A 14 27.52 40.59 -14.58
N ASN A 15 27.01 41.05 -13.46
CA ASN A 15 26.57 42.43 -13.28
C ASN A 15 25.31 42.86 -14.09
N GLN A 16 24.49 41.95 -14.53
CA GLN A 16 23.21 42.30 -15.18
C GLN A 16 22.03 41.62 -14.54
N PHE A 17 20.99 42.39 -14.17
CA PHE A 17 19.66 41.84 -13.85
C PHE A 17 18.76 41.83 -15.08
N VAL A 18 17.92 40.87 -15.19
CA VAL A 18 16.88 40.81 -16.22
C VAL A 18 15.50 40.92 -15.58
N ARG A 19 14.82 42.01 -15.83
CA ARG A 19 13.52 42.35 -15.25
C ARG A 19 12.39 42.06 -16.22
N LEU A 20 11.27 41.54 -15.71
CA LEU A 20 10.05 41.32 -16.48
C LEU A 20 9.22 42.62 -16.56
N LYS A 21 8.99 43.14 -17.79
CA LYS A 21 8.12 44.31 -18.03
C LYS A 21 6.66 43.92 -18.27
N SER A 22 6.44 42.84 -19.01
CA SER A 22 5.08 42.37 -19.31
C SER A 22 5.11 40.87 -19.65
N GLY A 23 4.02 40.14 -19.42
CA GLY A 23 3.88 38.69 -19.67
C GLY A 23 4.02 37.85 -18.44
N VAL A 24 4.32 36.55 -18.61
CA VAL A 24 4.60 35.58 -17.56
C VAL A 24 5.87 34.83 -17.92
N ALA A 25 6.83 34.76 -17.01
CA ALA A 25 8.08 34.09 -17.21
C ALA A 25 8.52 33.31 -15.94
N GLU A 26 9.19 32.20 -16.12
CA GLU A 26 9.71 31.34 -15.06
C GLU A 26 11.23 31.31 -15.13
N VAL A 27 11.86 31.23 -13.95
CA VAL A 27 13.33 31.15 -13.81
C VAL A 27 13.73 29.75 -13.45
N TYR A 28 14.74 29.24 -14.16
CA TYR A 28 15.29 27.90 -13.95
C TYR A 28 16.82 27.98 -13.80
N ALA A 29 17.35 27.20 -12.85
CA ALA A 29 18.76 26.86 -12.86
C ALA A 29 18.94 25.63 -13.77
N VAL A 30 19.90 25.71 -14.66
CA VAL A 30 20.15 24.71 -15.71
C VAL A 30 21.61 24.30 -15.68
N THR A 31 21.89 23.01 -15.70
CA THR A 31 23.25 22.48 -15.87
C THR A 31 23.30 21.50 -17.04
N GLN A 32 24.43 21.51 -17.78
CA GLN A 32 24.69 20.61 -18.89
C GLN A 32 25.93 19.75 -18.55
N LEU A 33 25.71 18.61 -17.88
CA LEU A 33 26.75 17.63 -17.61
C LEU A 33 26.65 16.47 -18.62
N LYS A 34 27.69 16.27 -19.46
CA LYS A 34 27.88 15.10 -20.33
C LYS A 34 26.62 14.57 -21.03
N GLU A 35 26.00 15.30 -21.93
CA GLU A 35 24.83 14.95 -22.74
C GLU A 35 23.45 14.93 -22.01
N SER A 36 23.38 15.27 -20.71
CA SER A 36 22.11 15.43 -20.01
C SER A 36 21.84 16.89 -19.66
N PHE A 37 20.74 17.42 -20.19
CA PHE A 37 20.26 18.75 -19.84
C PHE A 37 19.35 18.63 -18.60
N ARG A 38 19.64 19.38 -17.55
CA ARG A 38 18.90 19.38 -16.29
C ARG A 38 18.48 20.77 -15.89
N GLN A 39 17.30 20.87 -15.29
CA GLN A 39 16.77 22.15 -14.87
C GLN A 39 16.06 22.02 -13.51
N ILE A 40 16.27 23.01 -12.65
CA ILE A 40 15.57 23.17 -11.38
C ILE A 40 14.77 24.45 -11.47
N PHE A 41 13.47 24.37 -11.23
CA PHE A 41 12.59 25.54 -11.13
C PHE A 41 12.97 26.37 -9.90
N LEU A 42 13.19 27.66 -10.08
CA LEU A 42 13.50 28.59 -9.02
C LEU A 42 12.28 29.43 -8.63
N MET A 43 11.71 30.16 -9.57
CA MET A 43 10.57 31.02 -9.29
C MET A 43 9.81 31.40 -10.56
N GLU A 44 8.61 31.88 -10.39
CA GLU A 44 7.87 32.65 -11.39
C GLU A 44 8.17 34.14 -11.19
N LEU A 45 8.56 34.85 -12.26
CA LEU A 45 8.82 36.29 -12.23
C LEU A 45 7.50 37.05 -12.32
N ALA A 46 7.22 37.86 -11.30
CA ALA A 46 6.17 38.86 -11.38
C ALA A 46 6.62 40.09 -12.18
N ILE A 47 5.67 40.87 -12.71
CA ILE A 47 5.97 42.12 -13.38
C ILE A 47 6.74 43.04 -12.42
N SER A 48 7.86 43.55 -12.89
CA SER A 48 8.85 44.36 -12.18
C SER A 48 9.84 43.56 -11.30
N GLU A 49 9.73 42.26 -11.20
CA GLU A 49 10.77 41.42 -10.58
C GLU A 49 11.88 41.09 -11.58
N ALA A 50 13.09 40.86 -11.07
CA ALA A 50 14.27 40.58 -11.86
C ALA A 50 15.00 39.31 -11.42
N ALA A 51 15.63 38.62 -12.38
CA ALA A 51 16.50 37.50 -12.18
C ALA A 51 17.96 37.89 -12.39
N TYR A 52 18.87 37.20 -11.66
CA TYR A 52 20.30 37.42 -11.74
C TYR A 52 21.02 36.16 -12.24
N PRO A 53 22.10 36.22 -13.02
CA PRO A 53 22.90 35.07 -13.44
C PRO A 53 23.68 34.46 -12.26
N SER A 54 23.94 33.17 -12.31
CA SER A 54 24.79 32.50 -11.29
C SER A 54 26.27 32.81 -11.55
N LEU A 55 27.01 33.00 -10.47
CA LEU A 55 28.45 33.32 -10.50
C LEU A 55 29.35 32.07 -10.46
N ASP A 56 28.83 30.86 -10.56
CA ASP A 56 29.66 29.68 -10.41
C ASP A 56 30.31 29.25 -11.74
N GLU A 57 31.61 29.56 -11.88
CA GLU A 57 32.44 29.10 -12.98
C GLU A 57 32.76 27.59 -12.92
N PHE A 58 32.64 26.93 -11.72
CA PHE A 58 33.08 25.57 -11.51
C PHE A 58 32.03 24.51 -11.86
N GLU A 59 30.73 24.77 -11.67
CA GLU A 59 29.68 23.76 -11.85
C GLU A 59 28.88 23.89 -13.15
N GLN A 60 29.17 24.85 -14.00
CA GLN A 60 28.45 25.11 -15.27
C GLN A 60 26.92 25.22 -15.08
N ILE A 61 26.52 25.94 -14.04
CA ILE A 61 25.11 26.21 -13.75
C ILE A 61 24.71 27.55 -14.37
N ASP A 62 23.74 27.51 -15.26
CA ASP A 62 23.19 28.68 -15.91
C ASP A 62 21.81 29.03 -15.35
N ILE A 63 21.54 30.30 -15.12
CA ILE A 63 20.19 30.79 -14.88
C ILE A 63 19.52 31.10 -16.22
N GLN A 64 18.35 30.51 -16.46
CA GLN A 64 17.58 30.72 -17.68
C GLN A 64 16.18 31.20 -17.37
N ILE A 65 15.68 32.15 -18.15
CA ILE A 65 14.29 32.63 -18.10
C ILE A 65 13.52 31.96 -19.22
N TYR A 66 12.41 31.35 -18.89
CA TYR A 66 11.47 30.71 -19.82
C TYR A 66 10.19 31.51 -19.90
N ALA A 67 9.84 31.97 -21.09
CA ALA A 67 8.61 32.69 -21.32
C ALA A 67 7.41 31.73 -21.41
N VAL A 68 6.54 31.77 -20.44
CA VAL A 68 5.28 30.99 -20.44
C VAL A 68 4.26 31.60 -21.39
N GLN A 69 4.25 32.92 -21.48
CA GLN A 69 3.48 33.72 -22.44
C GLN A 69 4.39 34.70 -23.14
N ASP A 70 3.90 35.37 -24.20
CA ASP A 70 4.66 36.43 -24.87
C ASP A 70 5.04 37.48 -23.84
N SER A 71 6.34 37.63 -23.62
CA SER A 71 6.92 38.39 -22.52
C SER A 71 7.90 39.44 -23.02
N GLU A 72 7.96 40.57 -22.36
CA GLU A 72 8.94 41.60 -22.63
C GLU A 72 9.88 41.74 -21.46
N LEU A 73 11.19 41.50 -21.74
CA LEU A 73 12.27 41.56 -20.77
C LEU A 73 13.11 42.83 -20.97
N GLU A 74 13.60 43.40 -19.87
CA GLU A 74 14.52 44.50 -19.82
C GLU A 74 15.82 44.04 -19.15
N VAL A 75 16.94 44.19 -19.83
CA VAL A 75 18.26 43.92 -19.30
C VAL A 75 18.75 45.19 -18.61
N LEU A 76 19.14 45.12 -17.35
CA LEU A 76 19.58 46.19 -16.50
C LEU A 76 21.05 45.96 -16.13
N SER A 77 21.96 46.87 -16.51
CA SER A 77 23.34 46.81 -16.04
C SER A 77 23.42 47.40 -14.64
N LEU A 78 24.10 46.74 -13.72
CA LEU A 78 24.28 47.21 -12.36
C LEU A 78 25.01 48.55 -12.34
N ASP A 79 26.00 48.77 -13.23
CA ASP A 79 26.76 49.98 -13.28
C ASP A 79 25.97 51.22 -13.72
N GLU A 80 24.79 51.03 -14.34
CA GLU A 80 23.94 52.11 -14.83
C GLU A 80 22.79 52.47 -13.88
N LEU A 81 22.58 51.69 -12.82
CA LEU A 81 21.48 51.86 -11.87
C LEU A 81 21.93 52.69 -10.64
N ALA A 82 20.99 53.44 -10.08
CA ALA A 82 21.19 54.13 -8.79
C ALA A 82 21.39 53.11 -7.65
N PRO A 83 22.29 53.37 -6.68
CA PRO A 83 22.59 52.43 -5.58
C PRO A 83 21.37 51.92 -4.83
N LEU A 84 20.37 52.73 -4.62
CA LEU A 84 19.11 52.32 -3.98
C LEU A 84 18.28 51.33 -4.82
N GLU A 85 18.27 51.47 -6.12
CA GLU A 85 17.59 50.57 -7.06
C GLU A 85 18.34 49.25 -7.17
N GLN A 86 19.67 49.26 -7.19
CA GLN A 86 20.51 48.06 -7.12
C GLN A 86 20.23 47.27 -5.84
N ALA A 87 20.27 47.94 -4.69
CA ALA A 87 19.99 47.32 -3.39
C ALA A 87 18.61 46.64 -3.33
N ASN A 88 17.57 47.30 -3.89
CA ASN A 88 16.22 46.76 -3.94
C ASN A 88 16.10 45.52 -4.84
N LEU A 89 16.78 45.51 -5.99
CA LEU A 89 16.81 44.33 -6.88
C LEU A 89 17.50 43.15 -6.22
N MET A 90 18.68 43.35 -5.59
CA MET A 90 19.42 42.34 -4.86
C MET A 90 18.60 41.73 -3.72
N ARG A 91 17.97 42.57 -2.90
CA ARG A 91 17.10 42.08 -1.79
C ARG A 91 15.86 41.36 -2.28
N THR A 92 15.27 41.77 -3.39
CA THR A 92 14.08 41.12 -3.96
C THR A 92 14.46 39.76 -4.53
N TRP A 93 15.61 39.66 -5.18
CA TRP A 93 16.14 38.41 -5.69
C TRP A 93 16.28 37.35 -4.56
N PHE A 94 17.04 37.65 -3.52
CA PHE A 94 17.23 36.70 -2.40
C PHE A 94 15.96 36.45 -1.61
N ARG A 95 15.08 37.41 -1.44
CA ARG A 95 13.78 37.22 -0.79
C ARG A 95 12.93 36.16 -1.50
N ASN A 96 13.03 36.09 -2.81
CA ASN A 96 12.30 35.10 -3.59
C ASN A 96 13.03 33.73 -3.55
N LEU A 97 14.35 33.70 -3.57
CA LEU A 97 15.11 32.45 -3.43
C LEU A 97 14.91 31.76 -2.08
N ILE A 98 14.85 32.51 -0.98
CA ILE A 98 14.62 31.97 0.37
C ILE A 98 13.26 31.24 0.48
N LYS A 99 12.27 31.56 -0.36
CA LYS A 99 10.97 30.87 -0.38
C LYS A 99 11.04 29.45 -0.96
N LEU A 100 12.15 29.05 -1.58
CA LEU A 100 12.30 27.75 -2.20
C LEU A 100 12.15 26.60 -1.18
N PRO A 101 11.20 25.66 -1.38
CA PRO A 101 10.91 24.62 -0.38
C PRO A 101 12.10 23.70 -0.09
N TRP A 102 12.96 23.46 -1.08
CA TRP A 102 14.11 22.57 -0.95
C TRP A 102 15.27 23.17 -0.16
N LEU A 103 15.41 24.51 -0.11
CA LEU A 103 16.37 25.17 0.77
C LEU A 103 16.08 24.90 2.24
N ARG A 104 14.81 24.93 2.64
CA ARG A 104 14.39 24.60 4.01
C ARG A 104 14.70 23.15 4.40
N LEU A 105 14.58 22.21 3.45
CA LEU A 105 14.90 20.79 3.66
C LEU A 105 16.42 20.51 3.81
N LEU A 106 17.28 21.37 3.25
CA LEU A 106 18.73 21.28 3.46
C LEU A 106 19.13 21.81 4.83
N ALA A 107 18.43 22.82 5.31
CA ALA A 107 18.68 23.48 6.57
C ALA A 107 18.44 22.61 7.82
N ASP A 108 17.50 21.66 7.76
CA ASP A 108 17.25 20.70 8.86
C ASP A 108 18.46 19.76 9.14
N LYS A 109 19.51 19.83 8.32
CA LYS A 109 20.73 19.03 8.50
C LYS A 109 21.82 19.69 9.38
N GLY A 110 21.57 20.88 9.92
CA GLY A 110 22.40 21.46 10.96
C GLY A 110 23.69 22.16 10.47
N ASP A 111 23.71 22.71 9.26
CA ASP A 111 24.85 23.45 8.73
C ASP A 111 24.72 24.94 9.11
N ASP A 112 25.65 25.46 9.91
CA ASP A 112 25.65 26.84 10.43
C ASP A 112 25.66 27.89 9.31
N VAL A 113 26.18 27.57 8.14
CA VAL A 113 26.22 28.43 6.93
C VAL A 113 24.82 28.72 6.40
N LEU A 114 23.84 27.86 6.68
CA LEU A 114 22.46 27.98 6.19
C LEU A 114 21.54 28.79 7.13
N ILE A 115 21.99 29.11 8.34
CA ILE A 115 21.19 29.85 9.32
C ILE A 115 20.71 31.22 8.79
N PRO A 116 21.55 32.03 8.10
CA PRO A 116 21.11 33.29 7.50
C PRO A 116 19.99 33.11 6.47
N TRP A 117 20.09 32.05 5.66
CA TRP A 117 19.09 31.73 4.63
C TRP A 117 17.73 31.30 5.21
N ILE A 118 17.73 30.60 6.35
CA ILE A 118 16.51 30.20 7.06
C ILE A 118 15.86 31.37 7.76
N SER A 119 16.67 32.23 8.41
CA SER A 119 16.18 33.38 9.17
C SER A 119 15.70 34.53 8.27
N GLY A 120 15.96 34.47 6.98
CA GLY A 120 15.62 35.52 6.02
C GLY A 120 16.55 36.74 6.08
N ASN A 121 17.69 36.60 6.75
CA ASN A 121 18.65 37.69 6.99
C ASN A 121 19.93 37.50 6.16
N VAL A 122 19.76 37.32 4.86
CA VAL A 122 20.83 36.97 3.91
C VAL A 122 21.71 38.20 3.58
N LEU A 123 21.11 39.38 3.44
CA LEU A 123 21.83 40.63 3.19
C LEU A 123 21.82 41.50 4.44
N ARG A 124 22.95 41.66 5.09
CA ARG A 124 23.10 42.39 6.37
C ARG A 124 23.51 43.84 6.17
N GLY A 125 24.08 44.21 5.00
CA GLY A 125 24.53 45.56 4.68
C GLY A 125 23.38 46.58 4.75
N SER A 126 23.67 47.78 5.27
CA SER A 126 22.73 48.89 5.35
C SER A 126 22.66 49.64 4.02
N GLU A 127 21.60 50.39 3.75
CA GLU A 127 21.47 51.23 2.56
C GLU A 127 22.48 52.35 2.51
N ASP A 128 23.07 52.70 3.65
CA ASP A 128 24.10 53.74 3.76
C ASP A 128 25.51 53.23 3.50
N ASP A 129 25.70 51.87 3.48
CA ASP A 129 26.97 51.17 3.19
C ASP A 129 26.79 50.19 2.05
N PHE A 130 26.81 50.74 0.82
CA PHE A 130 26.57 49.97 -0.42
C PHE A 130 27.69 48.97 -0.75
N GLU A 131 28.95 49.26 -0.41
CA GLU A 131 30.06 48.34 -0.62
C GLU A 131 29.89 47.08 0.21
N SER A 132 29.52 47.22 1.49
CA SER A 132 29.24 46.09 2.37
C SER A 132 28.01 45.25 1.88
N LEU A 133 27.01 45.89 1.28
CA LEU A 133 25.86 45.19 0.73
C LEU A 133 26.20 44.43 -0.56
N LEU A 134 27.15 44.97 -1.37
CA LEU A 134 27.63 44.29 -2.58
C LEU A 134 28.49 43.08 -2.23
N ASP A 135 29.34 43.18 -1.20
CA ASP A 135 30.16 42.08 -0.71
C ASP A 135 29.25 40.97 -0.15
N ASP A 136 28.27 41.32 0.69
CA ASP A 136 27.25 40.38 1.20
C ASP A 136 26.48 39.70 0.05
N PHE A 137 26.13 40.45 -1.01
CA PHE A 137 25.44 39.92 -2.17
C PHE A 137 26.28 38.87 -2.89
N THR A 138 27.54 39.19 -3.16
CA THR A 138 28.48 38.32 -3.90
C THR A 138 28.77 37.04 -3.12
N GLU A 139 28.99 37.15 -1.78
CA GLU A 139 29.21 35.97 -0.92
C GLU A 139 28.00 35.06 -0.89
N ASN A 140 26.78 35.61 -0.74
CA ASN A 140 25.54 34.83 -0.70
C ASN A 140 25.16 34.24 -2.07
N GLU A 141 25.56 34.88 -3.19
CA GLU A 141 25.39 34.33 -4.53
C GLU A 141 26.27 33.10 -4.74
N GLN A 142 27.49 33.10 -4.27
CA GLN A 142 28.41 31.96 -4.26
C GLN A 142 27.85 30.81 -3.39
N ILE A 143 27.30 31.13 -2.21
CA ILE A 143 26.67 30.17 -1.34
C ILE A 143 25.45 29.56 -2.05
N PHE A 144 24.64 30.36 -2.72
CA PHE A 144 23.50 29.88 -3.49
C PHE A 144 23.89 28.97 -4.64
N ALA A 145 24.93 29.32 -5.39
CA ALA A 145 25.49 28.48 -6.46
C ALA A 145 25.98 27.13 -5.91
N MET A 146 26.69 27.14 -4.77
CA MET A 146 27.10 25.90 -4.07
C MET A 146 25.90 25.06 -3.63
N LEU A 147 24.83 25.67 -3.11
CA LEU A 147 23.59 24.97 -2.71
C LEU A 147 22.84 24.38 -3.91
N LEU A 148 22.85 25.08 -5.05
CA LEU A 148 22.32 24.55 -6.30
C LEU A 148 23.13 23.33 -6.77
N GLY A 149 24.46 23.38 -6.71
CA GLY A 149 25.34 22.28 -7.01
C GLY A 149 25.05 21.06 -6.12
N MET A 150 24.96 21.26 -4.80
CA MET A 150 24.55 20.21 -3.87
C MET A 150 23.18 19.64 -4.18
N ARG A 151 22.24 20.46 -4.65
CA ARG A 151 20.92 20.03 -5.04
C ARG A 151 20.93 19.19 -6.30
N PHE A 152 21.68 19.60 -7.31
CA PHE A 152 21.90 18.82 -8.53
C PHE A 152 22.58 17.49 -8.22
N ASP A 153 23.63 17.50 -7.40
CA ASP A 153 24.33 16.30 -6.93
C ASP A 153 23.44 15.33 -6.15
N ALA A 154 22.58 15.88 -5.28
CA ALA A 154 21.61 15.06 -4.52
C ALA A 154 20.56 14.43 -5.44
N GLU A 155 20.11 15.16 -6.46
CA GLU A 155 19.21 14.63 -7.50
C GLU A 155 19.96 13.63 -8.38
N ASP A 156 21.23 13.85 -8.69
CA ASP A 156 22.09 12.93 -9.42
C ASP A 156 22.33 11.64 -8.65
N LYS A 157 22.64 11.73 -7.37
CA LYS A 157 22.78 10.55 -6.51
C LYS A 157 21.46 9.78 -6.43
N ARG A 158 20.32 10.47 -6.32
CA ARG A 158 18.98 9.83 -6.35
C ARG A 158 18.68 9.23 -7.72
N LEU A 159 18.99 9.92 -8.79
CA LEU A 159 18.81 9.43 -10.16
C LEU A 159 19.82 8.34 -10.48
N ALA A 160 21.11 8.49 -10.08
CA ALA A 160 22.14 7.47 -10.23
C ALA A 160 21.81 6.22 -9.40
N MET A 161 21.30 6.33 -8.18
CA MET A 161 20.78 5.19 -7.44
C MET A 161 19.60 4.51 -8.15
N ARG A 162 18.69 5.30 -8.74
CA ARG A 162 17.58 4.78 -9.54
C ARG A 162 18.05 4.20 -10.88
N LEU A 163 19.01 4.85 -11.55
CA LEU A 163 19.56 4.42 -12.83
C LEU A 163 20.64 3.34 -12.66
N ASP A 164 21.41 3.34 -11.59
CA ASP A 164 22.40 2.30 -11.31
C ASP A 164 21.69 1.00 -10.89
N THR A 165 20.63 1.08 -10.11
CA THR A 165 19.72 -0.06 -9.90
C THR A 165 19.12 -0.56 -11.23
N ARG A 166 18.76 0.36 -12.15
CA ARG A 166 18.26 0.03 -13.49
C ARG A 166 19.37 -0.37 -14.47
N SER A 167 20.52 0.31 -14.48
CA SER A 167 21.60 0.08 -15.44
C SER A 167 22.46 -1.11 -15.08
N ARG A 168 22.68 -1.42 -13.80
CA ARG A 168 23.23 -2.70 -13.34
C ARG A 168 22.32 -3.85 -13.76
N HIS A 169 21.03 -3.62 -13.67
CA HIS A 169 20.03 -4.57 -14.14
C HIS A 169 20.12 -4.79 -15.66
N LYS A 170 20.22 -3.69 -16.43
CA LYS A 170 20.38 -3.74 -17.89
C LYS A 170 21.73 -4.31 -18.32
N LYS A 171 22.81 -3.98 -17.61
CA LYS A 171 24.15 -4.50 -17.87
C LYS A 171 24.25 -6.00 -17.57
N ASN A 172 23.55 -6.47 -16.49
CA ASN A 172 23.46 -7.88 -16.18
C ASN A 172 22.62 -8.64 -17.21
N LEU A 173 21.54 -8.02 -17.73
CA LEU A 173 20.76 -8.59 -18.85
C LEU A 173 21.56 -8.68 -20.16
N ILE A 174 22.34 -7.65 -20.48
CA ILE A 174 23.20 -7.62 -21.67
C ILE A 174 24.36 -8.61 -21.52
N ASN A 175 25.00 -8.68 -20.35
CA ASN A 175 26.05 -9.65 -20.08
C ASN A 175 25.51 -11.08 -20.08
N ALA A 176 24.34 -11.31 -19.50
CA ALA A 176 23.68 -12.60 -19.57
C ALA A 176 23.28 -12.99 -21.01
N ALA A 177 22.85 -12.04 -21.82
CA ALA A 177 22.59 -12.26 -23.25
C ALA A 177 23.90 -12.50 -24.04
N ILE A 178 24.99 -11.83 -23.70
CA ILE A 178 26.32 -12.02 -24.32
C ILE A 178 26.92 -13.36 -23.89
N ASP A 179 26.79 -13.75 -22.61
CA ASP A 179 27.27 -15.04 -22.11
C ASP A 179 26.49 -16.20 -22.74
N ASN A 180 25.18 -16.06 -22.96
CA ASN A 180 24.38 -16.99 -23.75
C ASN A 180 24.78 -17.05 -25.23
N LEU A 181 25.25 -15.92 -25.81
CA LEU A 181 25.74 -15.89 -27.21
C LEU A 181 27.18 -16.43 -27.34
N ARG A 182 27.97 -16.42 -26.24
CA ARG A 182 29.34 -16.96 -26.22
C ARG A 182 29.43 -18.48 -26.04
N GLY A 183 28.31 -19.15 -25.78
CA GLY A 183 28.28 -20.62 -25.70
C GLY A 183 29.17 -21.18 -24.57
N GLU A 184 29.36 -20.46 -23.48
CA GLU A 184 29.94 -21.04 -22.27
C GLU A 184 28.93 -21.98 -21.60
N GLU A 185 28.81 -23.16 -22.16
CA GLU A 185 28.26 -24.34 -21.48
C GLU A 185 29.17 -24.67 -20.29
N SER A 186 28.86 -24.20 -19.13
CA SER A 186 29.48 -24.73 -17.93
C SER A 186 28.40 -25.22 -16.95
N PHE A 187 28.36 -26.51 -16.86
CA PHE A 187 27.79 -27.29 -15.76
C PHE A 187 26.28 -27.26 -15.58
N TYR A 188 25.51 -27.91 -16.41
CA TYR A 188 24.41 -28.78 -15.90
C TYR A 188 23.94 -29.71 -17.01
N SER A 189 24.57 -30.89 -17.06
CA SER A 189 24.04 -32.06 -17.74
C SER A 189 23.06 -32.74 -16.78
N HIS A 190 21.79 -32.43 -16.87
CA HIS A 190 20.74 -33.40 -16.62
C HIS A 190 19.53 -33.06 -17.49
N GLU A 191 19.11 -34.09 -18.20
CA GLU A 191 18.05 -34.15 -19.18
C GLU A 191 16.72 -33.57 -18.65
N SER A 192 16.47 -32.31 -18.97
CA SER A 192 15.14 -31.73 -19.20
C SER A 192 15.38 -30.31 -19.71
N GLY A 193 14.86 -29.97 -20.90
CA GLY A 193 15.15 -28.71 -21.62
C GLY A 193 14.64 -27.44 -20.98
N GLY A 194 15.09 -27.11 -19.76
CA GLY A 194 14.85 -25.90 -19.04
C GLY A 194 16.12 -25.04 -18.95
N ASP A 195 16.00 -23.75 -19.12
CA ASP A 195 17.07 -22.75 -18.99
C ASP A 195 17.58 -22.79 -17.53
N GLY A 196 18.85 -23.12 -17.27
CA GLY A 196 19.41 -23.34 -15.92
C GLY A 196 19.15 -22.20 -14.91
N LYS A 197 19.01 -20.95 -15.41
CA LYS A 197 18.63 -19.79 -14.56
C LYS A 197 17.20 -19.86 -14.02
N SER A 198 16.28 -20.46 -14.77
CA SER A 198 14.90 -20.65 -14.31
C SER A 198 14.83 -21.67 -13.17
N GLU A 199 15.68 -22.71 -13.21
CA GLU A 199 15.75 -23.73 -12.16
C GLU A 199 16.38 -23.20 -10.88
N GLU A 200 17.44 -22.38 -10.98
CA GLU A 200 18.05 -21.69 -9.84
C GLU A 200 17.03 -20.81 -9.09
N ILE A 201 16.30 -19.95 -9.84
CA ILE A 201 15.29 -19.09 -9.25
C ILE A 201 14.16 -19.92 -8.63
N ALA A 202 13.70 -20.97 -9.33
CA ALA A 202 12.65 -21.87 -8.83
C ALA A 202 13.08 -22.58 -7.54
N PHE A 203 14.34 -23.04 -7.46
CA PHE A 203 14.91 -23.64 -6.26
C PHE A 203 14.86 -22.66 -5.06
N LEU A 204 15.32 -21.42 -5.24
CA LEU A 204 15.33 -20.43 -4.19
C LEU A 204 13.92 -20.01 -3.76
N VAL A 205 13.03 -19.80 -4.72
CA VAL A 205 11.62 -19.49 -4.45
C VAL A 205 10.95 -20.66 -3.71
N LYS A 206 11.26 -21.90 -4.07
CA LYS A 206 10.76 -23.10 -3.37
C LYS A 206 11.26 -23.16 -1.92
N ARG A 207 12.50 -22.76 -1.65
CA ARG A 207 13.05 -22.69 -0.30
C ARG A 207 12.35 -21.63 0.53
N ILE A 208 12.13 -20.44 -0.04
CA ILE A 208 11.38 -19.36 0.60
C ILE A 208 9.93 -19.78 0.87
N ALA A 209 9.26 -20.36 -0.13
CA ALA A 209 7.89 -20.84 0.00
C ALA A 209 7.76 -21.91 1.10
N LYS A 210 8.69 -22.86 1.16
CA LYS A 210 8.73 -23.88 2.22
C LYS A 210 8.88 -23.26 3.61
N PHE A 211 9.77 -22.27 3.76
CA PHE A 211 9.94 -21.54 5.02
C PHE A 211 8.66 -20.78 5.41
N LEU A 212 8.05 -20.10 4.44
CA LEU A 212 6.78 -19.41 4.62
C LEU A 212 5.57 -20.38 4.65
N GLY A 213 5.74 -21.70 4.60
CA GLY A 213 4.66 -22.69 4.60
C GLY A 213 3.66 -22.49 3.45
N MET A 214 4.14 -22.03 2.29
CA MET A 214 3.34 -21.80 1.10
C MET A 214 3.47 -22.97 0.13
N PRO A 215 2.43 -23.28 -0.68
CA PRO A 215 2.51 -24.31 -1.71
C PRO A 215 3.52 -23.88 -2.78
N ALA A 216 4.43 -24.77 -3.13
CA ALA A 216 5.42 -24.58 -4.18
C ALA A 216 5.36 -25.70 -5.23
N THR A 217 4.16 -26.11 -5.60
CA THR A 217 3.94 -27.35 -6.35
C THR A 217 4.07 -27.19 -7.86
N ASN A 218 3.88 -25.99 -8.42
CA ASN A 218 3.92 -25.80 -9.88
C ASN A 218 4.74 -24.54 -10.26
N LEU A 219 6.07 -24.66 -10.16
CA LEU A 219 7.01 -23.58 -10.49
C LEU A 219 7.55 -23.66 -11.94
N GLN A 220 7.00 -24.54 -12.77
CA GLN A 220 7.38 -24.62 -14.17
C GLN A 220 6.74 -23.49 -14.97
N ILE A 221 7.54 -22.71 -15.66
CA ILE A 221 7.10 -21.69 -16.62
C ILE A 221 7.45 -22.21 -18.01
N ALA A 222 6.56 -22.00 -18.99
CA ALA A 222 6.80 -22.40 -20.37
C ALA A 222 8.12 -21.78 -20.89
N PRO A 223 9.00 -22.51 -21.55
CA PRO A 223 10.32 -22.05 -21.99
C PRO A 223 10.25 -20.78 -22.86
N GLU A 224 9.19 -20.64 -23.63
CA GLU A 224 8.94 -19.48 -24.48
C GLU A 224 8.65 -18.19 -23.70
N VAL A 225 7.97 -18.31 -22.54
CA VAL A 225 7.67 -17.21 -21.63
C VAL A 225 8.94 -16.81 -20.86
N VAL A 226 9.78 -17.80 -20.49
CA VAL A 226 11.09 -17.54 -19.85
C VAL A 226 11.98 -16.68 -20.74
N LYS A 227 12.00 -16.93 -22.06
CA LYS A 227 12.80 -16.15 -23.01
C LYS A 227 12.38 -14.68 -23.15
N ARG A 228 11.13 -14.34 -22.81
CA ARG A 228 10.61 -12.97 -22.90
C ARG A 228 10.71 -12.17 -21.60
N LEU A 229 10.81 -12.84 -20.48
CA LEU A 229 10.88 -12.20 -19.17
C LEU A 229 12.33 -11.88 -18.83
N ASP A 230 12.56 -10.71 -18.25
CA ASP A 230 13.78 -10.41 -17.55
C ASP A 230 13.86 -11.20 -16.22
N GLN A 231 15.01 -11.23 -15.60
CA GLN A 231 15.24 -11.99 -14.37
C GLN A 231 14.27 -11.56 -13.24
N ILE A 232 13.97 -10.27 -13.13
CA ILE A 232 13.00 -9.78 -12.12
C ILE A 232 11.57 -10.19 -12.47
N GLY A 233 11.20 -10.14 -13.74
CA GLY A 233 9.90 -10.60 -14.20
C GLY A 233 9.71 -12.09 -13.91
N LEU A 234 10.75 -12.90 -14.11
CA LEU A 234 10.75 -14.33 -13.79
C LEU A 234 10.60 -14.57 -12.29
N ILE A 235 11.41 -13.88 -11.45
CA ILE A 235 11.30 -13.94 -9.99
C ILE A 235 9.86 -13.57 -9.56
N ARG A 236 9.34 -12.43 -10.04
CA ARG A 236 7.99 -11.97 -9.72
C ARG A 236 6.93 -13.02 -10.05
N ARG A 237 7.05 -13.64 -11.24
CA ARG A 237 6.08 -14.64 -11.69
C ARG A 237 6.12 -15.92 -10.85
N LEU A 238 7.31 -16.42 -10.51
CA LEU A 238 7.48 -17.58 -9.65
C LEU A 238 7.00 -17.33 -8.21
N VAL A 239 7.28 -16.13 -7.67
CA VAL A 239 6.79 -15.71 -6.36
C VAL A 239 5.26 -15.63 -6.36
N GLN A 240 4.66 -15.05 -7.40
CA GLN A 240 3.18 -14.98 -7.52
C GLN A 240 2.55 -16.36 -7.66
N ARG A 241 3.15 -17.28 -8.42
CA ARG A 241 2.68 -18.68 -8.52
C ARG A 241 2.76 -19.45 -7.20
N SER A 242 3.70 -19.09 -6.34
CA SER A 242 3.77 -19.61 -4.97
C SER A 242 2.81 -18.89 -4.00
N ASN A 243 1.89 -18.09 -4.54
CA ASN A 243 0.96 -17.27 -3.74
C ASN A 243 1.70 -16.40 -2.69
N MET A 244 2.83 -15.84 -3.08
CA MET A 244 3.61 -14.91 -2.28
C MET A 244 3.59 -13.53 -2.94
N GLN A 245 3.83 -12.50 -2.13
CA GLN A 245 4.02 -11.12 -2.57
C GLN A 245 5.47 -10.72 -2.35
N MET A 246 5.98 -9.77 -3.13
CA MET A 246 7.33 -9.27 -2.94
C MET A 246 7.38 -7.76 -3.05
N ARG A 247 8.29 -7.14 -2.29
CA ARG A 247 8.63 -5.72 -2.43
C ARG A 247 10.14 -5.54 -2.50
N LEU A 248 10.57 -4.51 -3.22
CA LEU A 248 11.97 -4.09 -3.23
C LEU A 248 12.28 -3.36 -1.92
N VAL A 249 13.35 -3.74 -1.25
CA VAL A 249 13.84 -3.14 -0.02
C VAL A 249 15.32 -2.79 -0.18
N THR A 250 15.76 -1.75 0.54
CA THR A 250 17.18 -1.38 0.62
C THR A 250 17.75 -1.86 1.94
N LEU A 251 18.84 -2.62 1.88
CA LEU A 251 19.53 -3.16 3.05
C LEU A 251 20.52 -2.12 3.56
N GLU A 252 20.25 -1.58 4.75
CA GLU A 252 21.09 -0.55 5.37
C GLU A 252 21.52 -0.93 6.79
N GLY A 253 22.75 -0.59 7.13
CA GLY A 253 23.32 -0.84 8.45
C GLY A 253 23.30 -2.33 8.84
N ASP A 254 23.05 -2.60 10.11
CA ASP A 254 23.04 -3.96 10.68
C ASP A 254 21.70 -4.68 10.47
N TRP A 255 21.18 -4.65 9.24
CA TRP A 255 19.88 -5.27 8.89
C TRP A 255 19.81 -6.75 9.25
N TYR A 256 20.92 -7.48 9.17
CA TYR A 256 21.01 -8.92 9.46
C TYR A 256 20.86 -9.26 10.95
N LEU A 257 20.97 -8.27 11.84
CA LEU A 257 20.68 -8.40 13.26
C LEU A 257 19.22 -8.08 13.62
N LYS A 258 18.46 -7.55 12.65
CA LYS A 258 17.05 -7.17 12.83
C LYS A 258 16.13 -8.27 12.33
N ASP A 259 14.88 -8.24 12.77
CA ASP A 259 13.83 -9.14 12.30
C ASP A 259 13.12 -8.51 11.08
N SER A 260 13.67 -8.73 9.88
CA SER A 260 13.25 -8.08 8.63
C SER A 260 12.60 -9.08 7.64
N GLY A 261 12.17 -10.27 8.11
CA GLY A 261 11.50 -11.24 7.24
C GLY A 261 12.45 -12.02 6.33
N VAL A 262 11.89 -12.64 5.30
CA VAL A 262 12.63 -13.47 4.31
C VAL A 262 12.86 -12.68 3.05
N MET A 263 14.07 -12.71 2.52
CA MET A 263 14.46 -11.89 1.38
C MET A 263 15.14 -12.72 0.29
N LEU A 264 15.05 -12.21 -0.93
CA LEU A 264 15.79 -12.68 -2.09
C LEU A 264 16.68 -11.54 -2.59
N GLY A 265 17.98 -11.77 -2.73
CA GLY A 265 18.92 -10.71 -3.12
C GLY A 265 20.14 -11.29 -3.82
N TYR A 266 21.12 -10.44 -4.11
CA TYR A 266 22.33 -10.82 -4.80
C TYR A 266 23.54 -10.83 -3.87
N PHE A 267 24.41 -11.81 -4.05
CA PHE A 267 25.59 -12.05 -3.22
C PHE A 267 26.88 -12.17 -4.07
N GLY A 268 27.98 -11.62 -3.56
CA GLY A 268 29.29 -11.69 -4.12
C GLY A 268 29.51 -10.89 -5.41
N ASP A 269 30.75 -10.83 -5.89
CA ASP A 269 31.13 -10.06 -7.07
C ASP A 269 30.45 -10.54 -8.37
N LYS A 270 30.12 -11.84 -8.44
CA LYS A 270 29.40 -12.44 -9.58
C LYS A 270 27.89 -12.22 -9.52
N LYS A 271 27.37 -11.55 -8.46
CA LYS A 271 25.95 -11.31 -8.25
C LYS A 271 25.08 -12.56 -8.36
N GLU A 272 25.51 -13.62 -7.66
CA GLU A 272 24.70 -14.84 -7.56
C GLU A 272 23.41 -14.56 -6.80
N LEU A 273 22.29 -15.11 -7.26
CA LEU A 273 21.01 -14.96 -6.58
C LEU A 273 21.03 -15.80 -5.29
N ALA A 274 20.60 -15.24 -4.19
CA ALA A 274 20.59 -15.91 -2.90
C ALA A 274 19.31 -15.61 -2.12
N ALA A 275 18.84 -16.60 -1.35
CA ALA A 275 17.75 -16.43 -0.42
C ALA A 275 18.31 -16.17 0.99
N PHE A 276 17.82 -15.13 1.65
CA PHE A 276 18.16 -14.80 3.03
C PHE A 276 17.02 -15.26 3.93
N ILE A 277 17.21 -16.42 4.57
CA ILE A 277 16.18 -17.07 5.39
C ILE A 277 16.54 -16.91 6.85
N GLN A 278 15.61 -16.35 7.60
CA GLN A 278 15.77 -16.14 9.03
C GLN A 278 15.51 -17.45 9.80
N GLN A 279 16.47 -17.89 10.62
CA GLN A 279 16.31 -19.07 11.46
C GLN A 279 15.79 -18.74 12.85
N LYS A 280 16.22 -17.60 13.37
CA LYS A 280 15.82 -17.01 14.67
C LYS A 280 15.82 -15.51 14.51
N PRO A 281 15.12 -14.75 15.33
CA PRO A 281 15.20 -13.29 15.32
C PRO A 281 16.66 -12.81 15.34
N GLY A 282 17.06 -12.03 14.30
CA GLY A 282 18.43 -11.52 14.16
C GLY A 282 19.48 -12.53 13.72
N VAL A 283 19.11 -13.71 13.22
CA VAL A 283 20.03 -14.73 12.70
C VAL A 283 19.57 -15.20 11.34
N TYR A 284 20.28 -14.77 10.31
CA TYR A 284 20.00 -15.12 8.91
C TYR A 284 20.96 -16.16 8.38
N LYS A 285 20.45 -17.01 7.47
CA LYS A 285 21.23 -17.87 6.59
C LYS A 285 21.10 -17.43 5.14
N LEU A 286 22.21 -17.32 4.47
CA LEU A 286 22.32 -17.12 3.04
C LEU A 286 22.32 -18.49 2.37
N ILE A 287 21.34 -18.76 1.51
CA ILE A 287 21.19 -20.01 0.77
C ILE A 287 21.32 -19.70 -0.72
N THR A 288 22.20 -20.42 -1.40
CA THR A 288 22.35 -20.42 -2.86
C THR A 288 22.08 -21.82 -3.39
N GLU A 289 21.91 -21.97 -4.69
CA GLU A 289 21.77 -23.30 -5.31
C GLU A 289 23.01 -24.16 -5.04
N LYS A 290 24.21 -23.57 -5.09
CA LYS A 290 25.48 -24.25 -4.84
C LYS A 290 25.68 -24.63 -3.38
N ASN A 291 25.07 -23.88 -2.46
CA ASN A 291 25.12 -24.17 -1.02
C ASN A 291 23.71 -24.23 -0.41
N PRO A 292 23.02 -25.38 -0.55
CA PRO A 292 21.65 -25.56 -0.05
C PRO A 292 21.53 -25.52 1.48
N ASP A 293 22.60 -25.83 2.22
CA ASP A 293 22.63 -25.84 3.70
C ASP A 293 22.77 -24.43 4.27
N GLY A 294 23.27 -23.51 3.45
CA GLY A 294 23.37 -22.09 3.72
C GLY A 294 24.48 -21.71 4.69
N ILE A 295 25.00 -20.49 4.55
CA ILE A 295 26.04 -19.87 5.39
C ILE A 295 25.35 -18.86 6.30
N GLN A 296 25.75 -18.79 7.57
CA GLN A 296 25.24 -17.77 8.48
C GLN A 296 25.74 -16.40 8.04
N ILE A 297 24.84 -15.42 7.97
CA ILE A 297 25.18 -14.04 7.61
C ILE A 297 25.87 -13.37 8.80
N THR A 298 27.16 -13.12 8.64
CA THR A 298 27.99 -12.30 9.53
C THR A 298 28.20 -10.91 8.94
N ALA A 299 28.83 -9.98 9.66
CA ALA A 299 29.15 -8.65 9.13
C ALA A 299 29.98 -8.71 7.84
N GLU A 300 30.92 -9.68 7.74
CA GLU A 300 31.77 -9.89 6.56
C GLU A 300 30.96 -10.38 5.36
N VAL A 301 30.03 -11.30 5.57
CA VAL A 301 29.13 -11.82 4.54
C VAL A 301 28.12 -10.76 4.11
N ALA A 302 27.59 -9.98 5.08
CA ALA A 302 26.66 -8.89 4.81
C ALA A 302 27.28 -7.78 3.94
N ALA A 303 28.57 -7.51 4.08
CA ALA A 303 29.30 -6.55 3.24
C ALA A 303 29.40 -6.96 1.76
N GLN A 304 29.28 -8.27 1.46
CA GLN A 304 29.29 -8.82 0.09
C GLN A 304 27.90 -8.91 -0.54
N ILE A 305 26.84 -8.57 0.20
CA ILE A 305 25.45 -8.60 -0.28
C ILE A 305 25.12 -7.26 -0.91
N ASP A 306 24.42 -7.29 -2.06
CA ASP A 306 23.94 -6.07 -2.71
C ASP A 306 22.95 -5.33 -1.80
N LYS A 307 22.97 -4.00 -1.87
CA LYS A 307 22.08 -3.14 -1.04
C LYS A 307 20.60 -3.31 -1.36
N SER A 308 20.26 -3.86 -2.52
CA SER A 308 18.87 -4.10 -2.94
C SER A 308 18.50 -5.57 -2.81
N ALA A 309 17.38 -5.84 -2.15
CA ALA A 309 16.80 -7.17 -2.00
C ALA A 309 15.27 -7.12 -2.17
N PHE A 310 14.67 -8.28 -2.43
CA PHE A 310 13.23 -8.46 -2.49
C PHE A 310 12.76 -9.17 -1.23
N GLU A 311 12.02 -8.46 -0.40
CA GLU A 311 11.36 -9.06 0.77
C GLU A 311 10.10 -9.81 0.32
N CYS A 312 9.92 -11.04 0.80
CA CYS A 312 8.83 -11.93 0.41
C CYS A 312 7.82 -12.09 1.55
N TYR A 313 6.54 -11.93 1.21
CA TYR A 313 5.41 -12.10 2.12
C TYR A 313 4.54 -13.26 1.69
N ALA A 314 4.05 -14.02 2.65
CA ALA A 314 3.09 -15.08 2.39
C ALA A 314 1.70 -14.52 2.04
N GLY A 315 1.06 -15.05 1.02
CA GLY A 315 -0.33 -14.76 0.69
C GLY A 315 -1.33 -15.60 1.48
N LEU A 316 -2.58 -15.15 1.51
CA LEU A 316 -3.68 -15.98 2.00
C LEU A 316 -4.04 -17.04 0.94
N PRO A 317 -4.49 -18.26 1.35
CA PRO A 317 -4.86 -19.31 0.40
C PRO A 317 -5.90 -18.84 -0.63
N LEU A 318 -5.72 -19.24 -1.90
CA LEU A 318 -6.57 -18.82 -3.04
C LEU A 318 -7.90 -19.58 -3.12
N ARG A 319 -8.56 -19.78 -2.00
CA ARG A 319 -9.89 -20.43 -1.86
C ARG A 319 -10.79 -19.54 -1.00
N PRO A 320 -12.11 -19.78 -0.97
CA PRO A 320 -12.97 -19.15 0.04
C PRO A 320 -12.48 -19.46 1.44
N LEU A 321 -12.30 -18.43 2.27
CA LEU A 321 -11.74 -18.54 3.60
C LEU A 321 -12.77 -18.21 4.65
N LYS A 322 -12.70 -18.94 5.78
CA LYS A 322 -13.43 -18.58 7.00
C LYS A 322 -12.51 -17.79 7.92
N PHE A 323 -13.09 -17.07 8.87
CA PHE A 323 -12.31 -16.34 9.87
C PHE A 323 -11.30 -17.24 10.63
N ARG A 324 -11.63 -18.50 10.86
CA ARG A 324 -10.71 -19.47 11.47
C ARG A 324 -9.43 -19.71 10.65
N ASP A 325 -9.52 -19.64 9.33
CA ASP A 325 -8.35 -19.80 8.45
C ASP A 325 -7.41 -18.57 8.58
N LEU A 326 -7.99 -17.37 8.68
CA LEU A 326 -7.24 -16.15 8.97
C LEU A 326 -6.54 -16.24 10.33
N MET A 327 -7.24 -16.66 11.38
CA MET A 327 -6.66 -16.87 12.71
C MET A 327 -5.52 -17.89 12.68
N LYS A 328 -5.71 -19.00 11.99
CA LYS A 328 -4.67 -20.03 11.82
C LYS A 328 -3.44 -19.46 11.10
N PHE A 329 -3.66 -18.68 10.03
CA PHE A 329 -2.60 -18.00 9.31
C PHE A 329 -1.80 -17.07 10.24
N MET A 330 -2.47 -16.22 11.04
CA MET A 330 -1.83 -15.30 11.97
C MET A 330 -0.96 -16.03 13.01
N ILE A 331 -1.48 -17.12 13.60
CA ILE A 331 -0.77 -17.90 14.63
C ILE A 331 0.44 -18.64 14.04
N GLN A 332 0.29 -19.23 12.85
CA GLN A 332 1.36 -20.02 12.22
C GLN A 332 2.58 -19.18 11.78
N ARG A 333 2.41 -17.86 11.64
CA ARG A 333 3.47 -16.95 11.19
C ARG A 333 4.36 -16.42 12.30
N SER A 334 4.00 -16.64 13.55
CA SER A 334 4.78 -16.19 14.70
C SER A 334 5.79 -17.23 15.15
N TRP A 335 6.86 -16.78 15.77
CA TRP A 335 7.93 -17.66 16.27
C TRP A 335 7.44 -18.56 17.41
N HIS A 336 7.59 -19.87 17.28
CA HIS A 336 7.24 -20.83 18.33
C HIS A 336 8.06 -20.61 19.62
N THR A 337 9.26 -20.04 19.52
CA THR A 337 10.10 -19.68 20.66
C THR A 337 9.47 -18.62 21.53
N ASP A 338 8.79 -17.62 20.91
CA ASP A 338 8.15 -16.53 21.64
C ASP A 338 6.91 -17.01 22.39
N TYR A 339 6.14 -17.93 21.80
CA TYR A 339 5.03 -18.56 22.52
C TYR A 339 5.49 -19.35 23.73
N ARG A 340 6.60 -20.11 23.60
CA ARG A 340 7.20 -20.81 24.74
C ARG A 340 7.69 -19.84 25.81
N LEU A 341 8.32 -18.73 25.41
CA LEU A 341 8.79 -17.70 26.32
C LEU A 341 7.63 -17.04 27.08
N ILE A 342 6.52 -16.73 26.38
CA ILE A 342 5.31 -16.19 27.01
C ILE A 342 4.72 -17.21 27.98
N LEU A 343 4.65 -18.48 27.61
CA LEU A 343 4.12 -19.55 28.46
C LEU A 343 4.94 -19.66 29.76
N THR A 344 6.26 -19.75 29.64
CA THR A 344 7.15 -19.87 30.84
C THR A 344 7.11 -18.60 31.68
N ALA A 345 7.16 -17.42 31.07
CA ALA A 345 7.07 -16.16 31.80
C ALA A 345 5.71 -16.01 32.51
N SER A 346 4.61 -16.40 31.86
CA SER A 346 3.27 -16.35 32.45
C SER A 346 3.08 -17.40 33.55
N PHE A 347 3.73 -18.58 33.45
CA PHE A 347 3.74 -19.55 34.50
C PHE A 347 4.44 -19.01 35.76
N ILE A 348 5.62 -18.42 35.61
CA ILE A 348 6.35 -17.77 36.70
C ILE A 348 5.52 -16.61 37.28
N ALA A 349 4.96 -15.77 36.41
CA ALA A 349 4.09 -14.65 36.81
C ALA A 349 2.81 -15.11 37.53
N GLY A 350 2.34 -16.33 37.31
CA GLY A 350 1.20 -16.92 38.02
C GLY A 350 1.55 -17.49 39.39
N LEU A 351 2.78 -17.92 39.57
CA LEU A 351 3.26 -18.46 40.86
C LEU A 351 3.67 -17.38 41.87
N ILE A 352 4.32 -16.31 41.37
CA ILE A 352 4.85 -15.23 42.22
C ILE A 352 3.75 -14.57 43.09
N PRO A 353 2.53 -14.25 42.60
CA PRO A 353 1.48 -13.67 43.42
C PRO A 353 1.02 -14.54 44.60
N LEU A 354 1.28 -15.87 44.57
CA LEU A 354 0.97 -16.75 45.68
C LEU A 354 1.78 -16.44 46.92
N LEU A 355 2.94 -15.83 46.78
CA LEU A 355 3.75 -15.42 47.93
C LEU A 355 3.05 -14.31 48.73
N THR A 356 2.26 -13.46 48.10
CA THR A 356 1.57 -12.35 48.79
C THR A 356 0.60 -12.82 49.88
N PRO A 357 -0.31 -13.77 49.66
CA PRO A 357 -1.16 -14.30 50.71
C PRO A 357 -0.36 -14.98 51.83
N ILE A 358 0.68 -15.77 51.49
CA ILE A 358 1.54 -16.48 52.45
C ILE A 358 2.31 -15.50 53.33
N ILE A 359 2.89 -14.46 52.68
CA ILE A 359 3.59 -13.39 53.41
C ILE A 359 2.60 -12.66 54.33
N THR A 360 1.40 -12.38 53.85
CA THR A 360 0.37 -11.68 54.60
C THR A 360 -0.05 -12.51 55.81
N GLU A 361 -0.24 -13.81 55.64
CA GLU A 361 -0.52 -14.72 56.79
C GLU A 361 0.59 -14.64 57.85
N SER A 362 1.84 -14.81 57.44
CA SER A 362 2.99 -14.78 58.39
C SER A 362 3.13 -13.42 59.08
N ILE A 363 2.83 -12.30 58.42
CA ILE A 363 2.81 -10.99 59.06
C ILE A 363 1.81 -10.92 60.20
N PHE A 364 0.57 -11.40 59.95
CA PHE A 364 -0.52 -11.27 60.93
C PHE A 364 -0.57 -12.41 61.96
N ALA A 365 -0.08 -13.62 61.62
CA ALA A 365 -0.02 -14.74 62.53
C ALA A 365 1.20 -14.70 63.45
N ASP A 366 2.41 -14.38 62.90
CA ASP A 366 3.66 -14.61 63.58
C ASP A 366 4.37 -13.29 63.97
N ILE A 367 4.46 -12.32 63.04
CA ILE A 367 5.34 -11.15 63.21
C ILE A 367 4.69 -10.06 64.05
N ILE A 368 3.43 -9.71 63.81
CA ILE A 368 2.75 -8.65 64.54
C ILE A 368 2.47 -9.00 65.98
N PRO A 369 2.00 -10.23 66.33
CA PRO A 369 1.69 -10.58 67.72
C PRO A 369 2.94 -10.59 68.64
N ILE A 370 4.12 -10.92 68.08
CA ILE A 370 5.39 -11.05 68.81
C ILE A 370 6.25 -9.76 68.72
N LEU A 371 5.78 -8.78 67.85
CA LEU A 371 6.51 -7.54 67.58
C LEU A 371 7.93 -7.81 67.01
N ASP A 372 8.10 -8.86 66.19
CA ASP A 372 9.38 -9.24 65.61
C ASP A 372 9.85 -8.28 64.50
N ARG A 373 10.73 -7.34 64.88
CA ARG A 373 11.31 -6.38 63.90
C ARG A 373 12.22 -7.04 62.87
N ARG A 374 12.88 -8.14 63.18
CA ARG A 374 13.74 -8.86 62.21
C ARG A 374 12.90 -9.59 61.17
N GLY A 375 11.86 -10.25 61.60
CA GLY A 375 10.91 -10.89 60.73
C GLY A 375 10.27 -9.88 59.73
N LEU A 376 9.91 -8.67 60.23
CA LEU A 376 9.38 -7.62 59.35
C LEU A 376 10.38 -7.17 58.28
N VAL A 377 11.67 -7.00 58.63
CA VAL A 377 12.73 -6.62 57.65
C VAL A 377 12.92 -7.72 56.61
N ILE A 378 12.94 -9.01 57.05
CA ILE A 378 13.06 -10.15 56.10
C ILE A 378 11.88 -10.16 55.10
N VAL A 379 10.67 -10.03 55.58
CA VAL A 379 9.46 -10.04 54.75
C VAL A 379 9.46 -8.86 53.80
N THR A 380 9.91 -7.69 54.25
CA THR A 380 10.05 -6.51 53.36
C THR A 380 11.08 -6.76 52.25
N GLN A 381 12.24 -7.36 52.58
CA GLN A 381 13.25 -7.72 51.58
C GLN A 381 12.70 -8.74 50.56
N VAL A 382 12.01 -9.78 51.03
CA VAL A 382 11.36 -10.76 50.13
C VAL A 382 10.33 -10.10 49.22
N SER A 383 9.51 -9.18 49.74
CA SER A 383 8.54 -8.45 48.97
C SER A 383 9.17 -7.56 47.87
N ILE A 384 10.29 -6.90 48.21
CA ILE A 384 11.07 -6.10 47.26
C ILE A 384 11.63 -7.00 46.15
N VAL A 385 12.27 -8.10 46.47
CA VAL A 385 12.82 -9.07 45.51
C VAL A 385 11.72 -9.62 44.62
N THR A 386 10.58 -9.96 45.19
CA THR A 386 9.39 -10.43 44.45
C THR A 386 8.88 -9.39 43.44
N ALA A 387 8.84 -8.11 43.83
CA ALA A 387 8.42 -7.02 42.96
C ALA A 387 9.40 -6.84 41.78
N PHE A 388 10.73 -6.86 42.05
CA PHE A 388 11.72 -6.79 40.97
C PHE A 388 11.66 -8.00 40.04
N THR A 389 11.46 -9.19 40.57
CA THR A 389 11.31 -10.41 39.76
C THR A 389 10.08 -10.32 38.86
N MET A 390 8.95 -9.85 39.40
CA MET A 390 7.74 -9.60 38.59
C MET A 390 7.95 -8.57 37.48
N ALA A 391 8.67 -7.50 37.76
CA ALA A 391 9.01 -6.48 36.77
C ALA A 391 9.89 -7.08 35.66
N ALA A 392 10.94 -7.85 36.01
CA ALA A 392 11.80 -8.50 35.04
C ALA A 392 11.05 -9.50 34.14
N VAL A 393 10.22 -10.35 34.72
CA VAL A 393 9.37 -11.31 33.99
C VAL A 393 8.39 -10.59 33.09
N SER A 394 7.80 -9.47 33.54
CA SER A 394 6.88 -8.67 32.74
C SER A 394 7.58 -8.02 31.56
N ILE A 395 8.81 -7.53 31.70
CA ILE A 395 9.61 -6.98 30.60
C ILE A 395 9.88 -8.04 29.54
N VAL A 396 10.39 -9.22 29.95
CA VAL A 396 10.67 -10.33 29.03
C VAL A 396 9.42 -10.75 28.25
N ARG A 397 8.30 -10.87 28.97
CA ARG A 397 7.00 -11.20 28.36
C ARG A 397 6.55 -10.13 27.37
N SER A 398 6.67 -8.85 27.73
CA SER A 398 6.26 -7.73 26.87
C SER A 398 7.07 -7.66 25.58
N ILE A 399 8.38 -7.96 25.64
CA ILE A 399 9.24 -8.04 24.45
C ILE A 399 8.80 -9.20 23.53
N ALA A 400 8.54 -10.39 24.09
CA ALA A 400 8.07 -11.51 23.28
C ALA A 400 6.71 -11.24 22.63
N VAL A 401 5.81 -10.62 23.36
CA VAL A 401 4.50 -10.19 22.89
C VAL A 401 4.63 -9.16 21.77
N LEU A 402 5.48 -8.14 21.93
CA LEU A 402 5.73 -7.12 20.92
C LEU A 402 6.22 -7.75 19.61
N ARG A 403 7.15 -8.72 19.67
CA ARG A 403 7.63 -9.43 18.47
C ARG A 403 6.52 -10.19 17.76
N ILE A 404 5.71 -10.95 18.53
CA ILE A 404 4.56 -11.67 17.93
C ILE A 404 3.61 -10.71 17.25
N THR A 405 3.23 -9.62 17.92
CA THR A 405 2.27 -8.65 17.40
C THR A 405 2.80 -7.97 16.14
N SER A 406 4.06 -7.51 16.15
CA SER A 406 4.68 -6.87 14.99
C SER A 406 4.75 -7.81 13.77
N HIS A 407 5.10 -9.08 13.98
CA HIS A 407 5.11 -10.09 12.92
C HIS A 407 3.71 -10.35 12.35
N ILE A 408 2.72 -10.53 13.21
CA ILE A 408 1.33 -10.73 12.80
C ILE A 408 0.85 -9.51 12.00
N ASP A 409 1.13 -8.30 12.48
CA ASP A 409 0.67 -7.06 11.85
C ASP A 409 1.18 -6.93 10.42
N MET A 410 2.49 -7.05 10.22
CA MET A 410 3.13 -6.90 8.91
C MET A 410 2.67 -7.97 7.92
N GLN A 411 2.71 -9.25 8.33
CA GLN A 411 2.38 -10.38 7.46
C GLN A 411 0.88 -10.41 7.11
N THR A 412 0.01 -10.12 8.07
CA THR A 412 -1.45 -10.19 7.85
C THR A 412 -1.94 -9.07 6.97
N GLU A 413 -1.41 -7.85 7.14
CA GLU A 413 -1.79 -6.71 6.33
C GLU A 413 -1.38 -6.89 4.87
N ALA A 414 -0.12 -7.31 4.62
CA ALA A 414 0.37 -7.62 3.29
C ALA A 414 -0.46 -8.75 2.63
N ALA A 415 -0.77 -9.81 3.38
CA ALA A 415 -1.56 -10.94 2.89
C ALA A 415 -3.01 -10.56 2.56
N LEU A 416 -3.65 -9.67 3.38
CA LEU A 416 -5.01 -9.21 3.10
C LEU A 416 -5.05 -8.29 1.88
N TRP A 417 -4.12 -7.36 1.75
CA TRP A 417 -4.00 -6.52 0.55
C TRP A 417 -3.75 -7.38 -0.69
N GLY A 418 -2.84 -8.36 -0.60
CA GLY A 418 -2.65 -9.35 -1.66
C GLY A 418 -3.95 -10.05 -2.04
N ARG A 419 -4.74 -10.47 -1.05
CA ARG A 419 -6.06 -11.10 -1.26
C ARG A 419 -7.02 -10.17 -1.98
N VAL A 420 -7.16 -8.92 -1.52
CA VAL A 420 -8.06 -7.94 -2.14
C VAL A 420 -7.71 -7.74 -3.61
N LEU A 421 -6.42 -7.63 -3.94
CA LEU A 421 -5.96 -7.44 -5.32
C LEU A 421 -6.19 -8.68 -6.21
N THR A 422 -6.41 -9.86 -5.64
CA THR A 422 -6.73 -11.09 -6.39
C THR A 422 -8.22 -11.31 -6.58
N LEU A 423 -9.09 -10.47 -6.00
CA LEU A 423 -10.53 -10.61 -6.13
C LEU A 423 -11.04 -10.16 -7.52
N PRO A 424 -12.09 -10.80 -8.05
CA PRO A 424 -12.63 -10.45 -9.35
C PRO A 424 -13.27 -9.06 -9.37
N THR A 425 -13.26 -8.41 -10.53
CA THR A 425 -13.83 -7.07 -10.72
C THR A 425 -15.31 -6.98 -10.33
N LYS A 426 -16.07 -8.08 -10.46
CA LYS A 426 -17.46 -8.18 -10.01
C LYS A 426 -17.62 -7.92 -8.52
N PHE A 427 -16.65 -8.33 -7.69
CA PHE A 427 -16.68 -8.10 -6.24
C PHE A 427 -16.67 -6.60 -5.92
N PHE A 428 -15.83 -5.81 -6.60
CA PHE A 428 -15.68 -4.38 -6.32
C PHE A 428 -16.91 -3.54 -6.67
N ARG A 429 -17.77 -4.04 -7.54
CA ARG A 429 -19.03 -3.34 -7.89
C ARG A 429 -20.09 -3.38 -6.80
N GLN A 430 -19.96 -4.29 -5.84
CA GLN A 430 -20.93 -4.46 -4.75
C GLN A 430 -20.74 -3.41 -3.65
N PHE A 431 -19.58 -2.74 -3.62
CA PHE A 431 -19.20 -1.82 -2.56
C PHE A 431 -18.74 -0.48 -3.13
N THR A 432 -18.99 0.59 -2.40
CA THR A 432 -18.32 1.87 -2.68
C THR A 432 -16.85 1.81 -2.29
N SER A 433 -16.00 2.65 -2.90
CA SER A 433 -14.57 2.70 -2.57
C SER A 433 -14.33 3.01 -1.08
N GLY A 434 -15.14 3.92 -0.50
CA GLY A 434 -15.06 4.27 0.92
C GLY A 434 -15.48 3.12 1.83
N GLU A 435 -16.55 2.41 1.50
CA GLU A 435 -16.99 1.23 2.23
C GLU A 435 -15.95 0.11 2.21
N LEU A 436 -15.35 -0.17 1.04
CA LEU A 436 -14.32 -1.19 0.92
C LEU A 436 -13.08 -0.82 1.73
N ALA A 437 -12.64 0.45 1.67
CA ALA A 437 -11.53 0.94 2.48
C ALA A 437 -11.81 0.74 3.98
N GLN A 438 -13.02 1.08 4.45
CA GLN A 438 -13.40 0.91 5.85
C GLN A 438 -13.44 -0.58 6.27
N ARG A 439 -13.87 -1.47 5.38
CA ARG A 439 -13.83 -2.92 5.62
C ARG A 439 -12.40 -3.44 5.81
N ILE A 440 -11.46 -2.97 4.98
CA ILE A 440 -10.04 -3.33 5.08
C ILE A 440 -9.42 -2.76 6.36
N LEU A 441 -9.68 -1.47 6.67
CA LEU A 441 -9.22 -0.83 7.90
C LEU A 441 -9.78 -1.50 9.17
N GLY A 442 -10.96 -2.12 9.09
CA GLY A 442 -11.54 -2.95 10.15
C GLY A 442 -10.64 -4.12 10.58
N LEU A 443 -9.70 -4.57 9.71
CA LEU A 443 -8.70 -5.58 10.07
C LEU A 443 -7.87 -5.16 11.28
N GLN A 444 -7.55 -3.87 11.42
CA GLN A 444 -6.80 -3.37 12.57
C GLN A 444 -7.53 -3.68 13.90
N SER A 445 -8.84 -3.51 13.93
CA SER A 445 -9.66 -3.87 15.10
C SER A 445 -9.65 -5.38 15.38
N VAL A 446 -9.58 -6.20 14.32
CA VAL A 446 -9.47 -7.67 14.45
C VAL A 446 -8.09 -8.09 14.93
N LYS A 447 -7.02 -7.47 14.40
CA LYS A 447 -5.64 -7.72 14.85
C LYS A 447 -5.47 -7.41 16.33
N ASN A 448 -6.11 -6.35 16.81
CA ASN A 448 -6.10 -5.97 18.22
C ASN A 448 -6.72 -7.03 19.15
N LEU A 449 -7.51 -7.98 18.64
CA LEU A 449 -7.95 -9.16 19.41
C LEU A 449 -6.81 -10.14 19.73
N ILE A 450 -5.79 -10.19 18.85
CA ILE A 450 -4.63 -11.10 19.01
C ILE A 450 -3.44 -10.31 19.53
N ASN A 451 -3.70 -9.13 20.08
CA ASN A 451 -2.64 -8.38 20.72
C ASN A 451 -2.11 -9.16 21.92
N GLY A 452 -0.92 -8.78 22.31
CA GLY A 452 -0.23 -9.49 23.38
C GLY A 452 -0.93 -9.42 24.72
N GLU A 453 -1.80 -8.45 24.94
CA GLU A 453 -2.63 -8.36 26.13
C GLU A 453 -3.59 -9.55 26.23
N MET A 454 -4.26 -9.91 25.12
CA MET A 454 -5.15 -11.08 25.09
C MET A 454 -4.38 -12.38 25.32
N ILE A 455 -3.24 -12.56 24.64
CA ILE A 455 -2.41 -13.75 24.83
C ILE A 455 -1.95 -13.86 26.29
N SER A 456 -1.45 -12.74 26.84
CA SER A 456 -1.03 -12.67 28.24
C SER A 456 -2.16 -12.94 29.22
N ALA A 457 -3.35 -12.40 28.94
CA ALA A 457 -4.51 -12.58 29.82
C ALA A 457 -5.03 -14.03 29.80
N ILE A 458 -5.02 -14.71 28.65
CA ILE A 458 -5.39 -16.15 28.57
C ILE A 458 -4.42 -16.97 29.46
N PHE A 459 -3.13 -16.73 29.39
CA PHE A 459 -2.16 -17.44 30.22
C PHE A 459 -2.28 -17.05 31.70
N ASN A 460 -2.53 -15.78 32.02
CA ASN A 460 -2.75 -15.35 33.39
C ASN A 460 -3.98 -16.05 34.00
N VAL A 461 -5.07 -16.17 33.24
CA VAL A 461 -6.26 -16.91 33.69
C VAL A 461 -5.93 -18.39 33.92
N LEU A 462 -5.20 -19.02 32.98
CA LEU A 462 -4.81 -20.45 33.14
C LEU A 462 -4.00 -20.66 34.41
N PHE A 463 -3.05 -19.78 34.69
CA PHE A 463 -2.16 -19.93 35.86
C PHE A 463 -2.74 -19.36 37.16
N SER A 464 -3.82 -18.58 37.11
CA SER A 464 -4.55 -18.14 38.32
C SER A 464 -5.28 -19.29 39.03
N PHE A 465 -5.36 -20.47 38.38
CA PHE A 465 -5.81 -21.69 39.04
C PHE A 465 -5.07 -21.99 40.34
N TRP A 466 -3.79 -21.65 40.48
CA TRP A 466 -3.00 -21.78 41.68
C TRP A 466 -3.57 -20.91 42.83
N SER A 467 -3.98 -19.69 42.55
CA SER A 467 -4.63 -18.81 43.52
C SER A 467 -5.95 -19.38 44.01
N LEU A 468 -6.72 -20.03 43.11
CA LEU A 468 -7.95 -20.72 43.47
C LEU A 468 -7.68 -21.91 44.40
N LEU A 469 -6.65 -22.71 44.13
CA LEU A 469 -6.24 -23.83 45.03
C LEU A 469 -5.84 -23.32 46.41
N LEU A 470 -5.09 -22.21 46.46
CA LEU A 470 -4.70 -21.60 47.74
C LEU A 470 -5.90 -21.08 48.52
N MET A 471 -6.90 -20.49 47.86
CA MET A 471 -8.14 -20.08 48.48
C MET A 471 -8.94 -21.28 49.02
N CYS A 472 -8.99 -22.40 48.27
CA CYS A 472 -9.63 -23.64 48.75
C CYS A 472 -8.89 -24.21 49.98
N TYR A 473 -7.56 -24.07 50.05
CA TYR A 473 -6.78 -24.50 51.21
C TYR A 473 -7.16 -23.70 52.47
N TYR A 474 -7.31 -22.38 52.36
CA TYR A 474 -7.72 -21.54 53.50
C TYR A 474 -9.17 -21.81 53.94
N SER A 475 -10.13 -21.80 52.99
CA SER A 475 -11.51 -22.08 53.30
C SER A 475 -12.31 -22.44 52.06
N LEU A 476 -12.76 -23.71 51.96
CA LEU A 476 -13.59 -24.17 50.85
C LEU A 476 -14.95 -23.47 50.83
N LYS A 477 -15.56 -23.17 51.99
CA LYS A 477 -16.86 -22.51 52.11
C LYS A 477 -16.80 -21.07 51.63
N LEU A 478 -15.76 -20.30 52.02
CA LEU A 478 -15.57 -18.94 51.56
C LEU A 478 -15.24 -18.88 50.05
N THR A 479 -14.45 -19.82 49.57
CA THR A 479 -14.14 -19.93 48.15
C THR A 479 -15.38 -20.20 47.33
N ALA A 480 -16.27 -21.10 47.77
CA ALA A 480 -17.53 -21.38 47.10
C ALA A 480 -18.43 -20.13 47.06
N ALA A 481 -18.57 -19.39 48.18
CA ALA A 481 -19.31 -18.13 48.22
C ALA A 481 -18.73 -17.07 47.28
N ALA A 482 -17.43 -16.89 47.31
CA ALA A 482 -16.71 -15.96 46.44
C ALA A 482 -16.95 -16.29 44.96
N MET A 483 -16.89 -17.56 44.57
CA MET A 483 -17.09 -18.01 43.21
C MET A 483 -18.54 -17.81 42.74
N VAL A 484 -19.53 -18.04 43.57
CA VAL A 484 -20.95 -17.76 43.24
C VAL A 484 -21.15 -16.27 42.93
N LEU A 485 -20.64 -15.41 43.81
CA LEU A 485 -20.72 -13.95 43.62
C LEU A 485 -20.01 -13.49 42.35
N TRP A 486 -18.85 -14.06 42.08
CA TRP A 486 -18.10 -13.75 40.87
C TRP A 486 -18.82 -14.22 39.60
N ILE A 487 -19.44 -15.41 39.60
CA ILE A 487 -20.21 -15.90 38.46
C ILE A 487 -21.40 -14.97 38.16
N LEU A 488 -22.10 -14.46 39.21
CA LEU A 488 -23.14 -13.46 39.04
C LEU A 488 -22.64 -12.16 38.39
N TYR A 489 -21.46 -11.68 38.85
CA TYR A 489 -20.80 -10.48 38.27
C TYR A 489 -20.45 -10.70 36.82
N VAL A 490 -19.79 -11.82 36.48
CA VAL A 490 -19.44 -12.15 35.09
C VAL A 490 -20.69 -12.25 34.22
N GLY A 491 -21.75 -12.88 34.74
CA GLY A 491 -23.03 -12.96 34.04
C GLY A 491 -23.60 -11.57 33.68
N ALA A 492 -23.59 -10.64 34.65
CA ALA A 492 -23.97 -9.24 34.41
C ALA A 492 -23.08 -8.55 33.39
N THR A 493 -21.74 -8.72 33.51
CA THR A 493 -20.79 -8.14 32.57
C THR A 493 -20.99 -8.67 31.14
N VAL A 494 -21.14 -9.99 30.97
CA VAL A 494 -21.41 -10.63 29.68
C VAL A 494 -22.71 -10.12 29.08
N PHE A 495 -23.74 -9.95 29.88
CA PHE A 495 -25.03 -9.40 29.43
C PHE A 495 -24.87 -7.98 28.89
N ILE A 496 -24.13 -7.10 29.61
CA ILE A 496 -23.87 -5.74 29.17
C ILE A 496 -23.07 -5.73 27.85
N TYR A 497 -21.99 -6.52 27.78
CA TYR A 497 -21.16 -6.57 26.58
C TYR A 497 -21.90 -7.16 25.36
N ARG A 498 -22.82 -8.08 25.57
CA ARG A 498 -23.72 -8.57 24.50
C ARG A 498 -24.55 -7.42 23.92
N GLN A 499 -25.08 -6.53 24.76
CA GLN A 499 -25.83 -5.35 24.30
C GLN A 499 -24.91 -4.37 23.58
N VAL A 500 -23.68 -4.14 24.10
CA VAL A 500 -22.65 -3.32 23.44
C VAL A 500 -22.35 -3.87 22.05
N GLY A 501 -22.20 -5.19 21.90
CA GLY A 501 -21.98 -5.84 20.60
C GLY A 501 -23.11 -5.59 19.61
N LEU A 502 -24.37 -5.70 20.04
CA LEU A 502 -25.54 -5.44 19.19
C LEU A 502 -25.60 -3.98 18.70
N TYR A 503 -25.28 -3.02 19.57
CA TYR A 503 -25.21 -1.60 19.14
C TYR A 503 -24.02 -1.33 18.24
N ARG A 504 -22.88 -2.00 18.48
CA ARG A 504 -21.68 -1.86 17.63
C ARG A 504 -21.94 -2.33 16.19
N VAL A 505 -22.71 -3.42 15.99
CA VAL A 505 -23.11 -3.86 14.64
C VAL A 505 -23.82 -2.74 13.88
N LYS A 506 -24.79 -2.05 14.54
CA LYS A 506 -25.55 -0.95 13.92
C LYS A 506 -24.65 0.25 13.64
N ILE A 507 -23.77 0.62 14.57
CA ILE A 507 -22.81 1.70 14.39
C ILE A 507 -21.91 1.44 13.20
N VAL A 508 -21.34 0.24 13.09
CA VAL A 508 -20.42 -0.12 11.99
C VAL A 508 -21.14 -0.11 10.64
N ALA A 509 -22.40 -0.58 10.59
CA ALA A 509 -23.19 -0.55 9.36
C ALA A 509 -23.45 0.88 8.87
N VAL A 510 -23.89 1.79 9.77
CA VAL A 510 -24.13 3.20 9.43
C VAL A 510 -22.81 3.91 9.10
N ARG A 511 -21.74 3.60 9.80
CA ARG A 511 -20.40 4.16 9.55
C ARG A 511 -19.88 3.81 8.16
N ASN A 512 -20.09 2.59 7.69
CA ASN A 512 -19.73 2.18 6.32
C ASN A 512 -20.46 3.04 5.28
N ILE A 513 -21.74 3.33 5.49
CA ILE A 513 -22.53 4.22 4.61
C ILE A 513 -21.98 5.64 4.65
N LEU A 514 -21.71 6.18 5.86
CA LEU A 514 -21.15 7.51 6.03
C LEU A 514 -19.82 7.68 5.31
N TRP A 515 -18.88 6.75 5.44
CA TRP A 515 -17.60 6.81 4.75
C TRP A 515 -17.77 6.84 3.22
N GLY A 516 -18.70 6.04 2.69
CA GLY A 516 -19.05 6.07 1.27
C GLY A 516 -19.60 7.43 0.85
N LEU A 517 -20.49 8.01 1.64
CA LEU A 517 -21.12 9.32 1.41
C LEU A 517 -20.09 10.45 1.51
N GLU A 518 -19.23 10.44 2.52
CA GLU A 518 -18.16 11.44 2.71
C GLU A 518 -17.22 11.47 1.50
N GLN A 519 -16.81 10.30 1.02
CA GLN A 519 -16.00 10.20 -0.22
C GLN A 519 -16.74 10.77 -1.45
N GLN A 520 -18.04 10.49 -1.59
CA GLN A 520 -18.85 11.01 -2.69
C GLN A 520 -18.99 12.53 -2.61
N ILE A 521 -19.25 13.07 -1.42
CA ILE A 521 -19.36 14.53 -1.19
C ILE A 521 -18.03 15.22 -1.52
N LEU A 522 -16.90 14.71 -1.01
CA LEU A 522 -15.58 15.30 -1.26
C LEU A 522 -15.21 15.28 -2.75
N LYS A 523 -15.43 14.17 -3.44
CA LYS A 523 -15.19 14.06 -4.89
C LYS A 523 -16.17 14.89 -5.72
N GLY A 524 -17.39 15.08 -5.24
CA GLY A 524 -18.45 15.84 -5.87
C GLY A 524 -18.50 17.33 -5.50
N LEU A 525 -17.61 17.81 -4.64
CA LEU A 525 -17.65 19.16 -4.10
C LEU A 525 -17.78 20.27 -5.17
N PRO A 526 -17.03 20.25 -6.28
CA PRO A 526 -17.21 21.23 -7.34
C PRO A 526 -18.62 21.25 -7.94
N LYS A 527 -19.25 20.06 -8.07
CA LYS A 527 -20.63 19.95 -8.60
C LYS A 527 -21.65 20.52 -7.62
N PHE A 528 -21.48 20.27 -6.30
CA PHE A 528 -22.33 20.87 -5.26
C PHE A 528 -22.21 22.40 -5.27
N ARG A 529 -20.99 22.93 -5.43
CA ARG A 529 -20.74 24.37 -5.52
C ARG A 529 -21.44 25.02 -6.71
N ILE A 530 -21.35 24.41 -7.89
CA ILE A 530 -22.00 24.90 -9.11
C ILE A 530 -23.53 24.85 -8.97
N GLY A 531 -24.06 23.79 -8.33
CA GLY A 531 -25.51 23.60 -8.15
C GLY A 531 -26.10 24.31 -6.93
N GLY A 532 -25.28 24.95 -6.06
CA GLY A 532 -25.73 25.52 -4.79
C GLY A 532 -26.40 24.49 -3.88
N ALA A 533 -25.92 23.21 -3.93
CA ALA A 533 -26.57 22.06 -3.27
C ALA A 533 -25.80 21.59 -2.00
N GLU A 534 -25.00 22.45 -1.37
CA GLU A 534 -24.23 22.13 -0.17
C GLU A 534 -25.14 21.78 1.01
N GLU A 535 -26.26 22.48 1.17
CA GLU A 535 -27.22 22.19 2.25
C GLU A 535 -27.82 20.79 2.09
N GLN A 536 -28.10 20.35 0.88
CA GLN A 536 -28.64 19.03 0.61
C GLN A 536 -27.62 17.94 0.95
N ALA A 537 -26.34 18.14 0.58
CA ALA A 537 -25.26 17.25 0.93
C ALA A 537 -25.06 17.18 2.44
N TYR A 538 -25.12 18.33 3.14
CA TYR A 538 -25.03 18.43 4.59
C TYR A 538 -26.24 17.76 5.28
N PHE A 539 -27.45 17.96 4.76
CA PHE A 539 -28.66 17.31 5.28
C PHE A 539 -28.58 15.79 5.19
N LEU A 540 -28.09 15.28 4.04
CA LEU A 540 -27.94 13.84 3.86
C LEU A 540 -26.90 13.27 4.81
N TRP A 541 -25.77 13.95 4.98
CA TRP A 541 -24.72 13.55 5.93
C TRP A 541 -25.24 13.58 7.37
N THR A 542 -25.89 14.67 7.80
CA THR A 542 -26.41 14.81 9.16
C THR A 542 -27.48 13.78 9.50
N LYS A 543 -28.25 13.30 8.53
CA LYS A 543 -29.23 12.23 8.74
C LYS A 543 -28.54 10.94 9.21
N PHE A 544 -27.54 10.45 8.49
CA PHE A 544 -26.79 9.25 8.87
C PHE A 544 -25.90 9.48 10.08
N PHE A 545 -25.29 10.66 10.20
CA PHE A 545 -24.53 11.03 11.40
C PHE A 545 -25.41 11.03 12.65
N GLY A 546 -26.65 11.54 12.58
CA GLY A 546 -27.60 11.50 13.67
C GLY A 546 -27.99 10.07 14.07
N GLU A 547 -28.14 9.18 13.09
CA GLU A 547 -28.39 7.75 13.35
C GLU A 547 -27.18 7.09 14.02
N GLU A 548 -25.96 7.33 13.53
CA GLU A 548 -24.73 6.84 14.17
C GLU A 548 -24.60 7.37 15.59
N TRP A 549 -24.87 8.67 15.81
CA TRP A 549 -24.82 9.31 17.11
C TRP A 549 -25.80 8.70 18.10
N HIS A 550 -27.03 8.40 17.66
CA HIS A 550 -28.05 7.73 18.46
C HIS A 550 -27.56 6.38 18.99
N TRP A 551 -26.99 5.54 18.12
CA TRP A 551 -26.45 4.23 18.52
C TRP A 551 -25.20 4.36 19.38
N ASN A 552 -24.32 5.33 19.10
CA ASN A 552 -23.16 5.65 19.93
C ASN A 552 -23.55 6.08 21.34
N LEU A 553 -24.62 6.86 21.48
CA LEU A 553 -25.14 7.27 22.79
C LEU A 553 -25.59 6.02 23.59
N LYS A 554 -26.38 5.14 22.98
CA LYS A 554 -26.80 3.90 23.64
C LYS A 554 -25.60 3.03 24.03
N LEU A 555 -24.60 2.92 23.17
CA LEU A 555 -23.37 2.18 23.46
C LEU A 555 -22.64 2.80 24.65
N ARG A 556 -22.50 4.13 24.70
CA ARG A 556 -21.85 4.85 25.82
C ARG A 556 -22.60 4.63 27.13
N MET A 557 -23.94 4.60 27.08
CA MET A 557 -24.75 4.29 28.28
C MET A 557 -24.45 2.89 28.81
N GLN A 558 -24.35 1.89 27.94
CA GLN A 558 -23.98 0.52 28.36
C GLN A 558 -22.56 0.44 28.94
N ASN A 559 -21.61 1.16 28.32
CA ASN A 559 -20.26 1.25 28.86
C ASN A 559 -20.22 1.93 30.24
N ASN A 560 -21.07 2.93 30.47
CA ASN A 560 -21.22 3.58 31.78
C ASN A 560 -21.77 2.58 32.82
N TYR A 561 -22.78 1.75 32.46
CA TYR A 561 -23.24 0.68 33.35
C TYR A 561 -22.12 -0.30 33.70
N ASN A 562 -21.30 -0.68 32.72
CA ASN A 562 -20.16 -1.54 32.98
C ASN A 562 -19.12 -0.85 33.89
N THR A 563 -18.88 0.44 33.71
CA THR A 563 -17.96 1.22 34.58
C THR A 563 -18.50 1.28 36.01
N ILE A 564 -19.80 1.52 36.18
CA ILE A 564 -20.44 1.51 37.51
C ILE A 564 -20.32 0.13 38.13
N LEU A 565 -20.63 -0.93 37.37
CA LEU A 565 -20.53 -2.31 37.85
C LEU A 565 -19.10 -2.64 38.32
N ASN A 566 -18.10 -2.27 37.51
CA ASN A 566 -16.68 -2.48 37.85
C ASN A 566 -16.21 -1.66 39.06
N SER A 567 -16.77 -0.46 39.25
CA SER A 567 -16.44 0.39 40.41
C SER A 567 -17.06 -0.11 41.72
N VAL A 568 -18.28 -0.63 41.64
CA VAL A 568 -19.05 -1.11 42.81
C VAL A 568 -18.64 -2.55 43.19
N GLN A 569 -18.23 -3.36 42.19
CA GLN A 569 -17.92 -4.80 42.38
C GLN A 569 -16.85 -5.08 43.47
N PRO A 570 -15.70 -4.42 43.57
CA PRO A 570 -14.70 -4.75 44.58
C PRO A 570 -15.23 -4.51 45.98
N LEU A 571 -15.98 -3.43 46.17
CA LEU A 571 -16.55 -3.06 47.45
C LEU A 571 -17.63 -4.06 47.90
N THR A 572 -18.57 -4.37 47.00
CA THR A 572 -19.66 -5.30 47.31
C THR A 572 -19.16 -6.72 47.57
N LEU A 573 -18.19 -7.21 46.76
CA LEU A 573 -17.61 -8.51 46.96
C LEU A 573 -16.85 -8.58 48.31
N THR A 574 -16.10 -7.56 48.67
CA THR A 574 -15.38 -7.51 49.93
C THR A 574 -16.35 -7.51 51.10
N LEU A 575 -17.37 -6.65 51.06
CA LEU A 575 -18.37 -6.60 52.16
C LEU A 575 -19.14 -7.90 52.31
N LEU A 576 -19.52 -8.55 51.21
CA LEU A 576 -20.23 -9.83 51.23
C LEU A 576 -19.32 -10.95 51.77
N LEU A 577 -18.04 -10.96 51.44
CA LEU A 577 -17.06 -11.92 51.97
C LEU A 577 -16.88 -11.73 53.49
N TYR A 578 -16.78 -10.49 53.97
CA TYR A 578 -16.78 -10.23 55.43
C TYR A 578 -18.06 -10.71 56.11
N TYR A 579 -19.22 -10.46 55.49
CA TYR A 579 -20.50 -10.90 56.01
C TYR A 579 -20.54 -12.45 56.10
N VAL A 580 -20.16 -13.17 55.02
CA VAL A 580 -20.13 -14.63 55.01
C VAL A 580 -19.11 -15.17 56.05
N ALA A 581 -17.93 -14.57 56.16
CA ALA A 581 -16.92 -14.99 57.11
C ALA A 581 -17.39 -14.84 58.55
N PHE A 582 -18.01 -13.69 58.84
CA PHE A 582 -18.44 -13.41 60.24
C PHE A 582 -19.76 -14.07 60.65
N TYR A 583 -20.80 -14.00 59.80
CA TYR A 583 -22.13 -14.51 60.20
C TYR A 583 -22.40 -15.94 59.79
N VAL A 584 -21.89 -16.38 58.65
CA VAL A 584 -22.24 -17.73 58.13
C VAL A 584 -21.28 -18.81 58.65
N LEU A 585 -19.99 -18.44 58.79
CA LEU A 585 -18.96 -19.40 59.23
C LEU A 585 -18.70 -19.37 60.72
N SER A 586 -19.23 -18.37 61.48
CA SER A 586 -19.11 -18.34 62.93
C SER A 586 -19.93 -19.44 63.58
N GLU A 587 -19.35 -20.06 64.57
CA GLU A 587 -20.02 -21.02 65.49
C GLU A 587 -20.43 -20.28 66.76
N VAL A 588 -21.66 -20.48 67.17
CA VAL A 588 -22.13 -19.95 68.44
C VAL A 588 -21.85 -20.94 69.56
N LYS A 589 -20.90 -20.62 70.42
CA LYS A 589 -20.61 -21.39 71.62
C LYS A 589 -20.99 -20.53 72.87
N GLY A 590 -22.18 -20.76 73.39
CA GLY A 590 -22.76 -19.93 74.46
C GLY A 590 -23.19 -18.55 73.95
N GLU A 591 -22.77 -17.45 74.61
CA GLU A 591 -23.02 -16.09 74.17
C GLU A 591 -21.88 -15.51 73.26
N LEU A 592 -20.81 -16.31 72.97
CA LEU A 592 -19.67 -15.86 72.19
C LEU A 592 -19.78 -16.39 70.75
N PHE A 593 -19.64 -15.46 69.79
CA PHE A 593 -19.37 -15.78 68.37
C PHE A 593 -17.89 -16.15 68.21
N ILE A 594 -17.59 -17.39 67.79
CA ILE A 594 -16.24 -17.80 67.43
C ILE A 594 -16.14 -17.81 65.92
N PRO A 595 -15.25 -17.01 65.29
CA PRO A 595 -15.06 -17.03 63.83
C PRO A 595 -14.64 -18.44 63.42
N GLY A 596 -15.24 -18.96 62.36
CA GLY A 596 -14.93 -20.26 61.77
C GLY A 596 -13.60 -20.28 60.94
N ILE A 597 -12.88 -19.19 60.94
CA ILE A 597 -11.59 -19.02 60.27
C ILE A 597 -10.74 -18.08 61.13
N ASP A 598 -9.45 -18.38 61.27
CA ASP A 598 -8.50 -17.50 61.96
C ASP A 598 -8.33 -16.16 61.25
N TYR A 599 -8.09 -15.09 62.03
CA TYR A 599 -7.98 -13.71 61.48
C TYR A 599 -6.84 -13.58 60.44
N ALA A 600 -5.67 -14.16 60.72
CA ALA A 600 -4.53 -14.16 59.81
C ALA A 600 -4.84 -14.92 58.52
N GLN A 601 -5.48 -16.07 58.60
CA GLN A 601 -5.91 -16.85 57.43
C GLN A 601 -6.98 -16.14 56.63
N PHE A 602 -7.88 -15.42 57.29
CA PHE A 602 -8.89 -14.62 56.57
C PHE A 602 -8.26 -13.47 55.75
N ILE A 603 -7.26 -12.76 56.31
CA ILE A 603 -6.55 -11.71 55.57
C ILE A 603 -5.75 -12.30 54.42
N ALA A 604 -5.11 -13.48 54.66
CA ALA A 604 -4.40 -14.18 53.58
C ALA A 604 -5.37 -14.63 52.45
N PHE A 605 -6.56 -15.15 52.82
CA PHE A 605 -7.61 -15.47 51.89
C PHE A 605 -8.04 -14.24 51.08
N GLN A 606 -8.23 -13.09 51.73
CA GLN A 606 -8.58 -11.82 51.09
C GLN A 606 -7.51 -11.37 50.08
N ALA A 607 -6.22 -11.54 50.42
CA ALA A 607 -5.13 -11.25 49.49
C ALA A 607 -5.14 -12.16 48.26
N ALA A 608 -5.36 -13.48 48.45
CA ALA A 608 -5.49 -14.43 47.36
C ALA A 608 -6.71 -14.13 46.47
N PHE A 609 -7.85 -13.81 47.11
CA PHE A 609 -9.06 -13.43 46.42
C PHE A 609 -8.89 -12.17 45.58
N THR A 610 -8.22 -11.15 46.07
CA THR A 610 -7.92 -9.92 45.36
C THR A 610 -7.11 -10.19 44.09
N SER A 611 -6.06 -11.02 44.20
CA SER A 611 -5.22 -11.45 43.07
C SER A 611 -6.04 -12.21 42.01
N LEU A 612 -6.86 -13.20 42.46
CA LEU A 612 -7.74 -13.94 41.57
C LEU A 612 -8.78 -13.03 40.91
N ASN A 613 -9.40 -12.12 41.66
CA ASN A 613 -10.43 -11.19 41.15
C ASN A 613 -9.88 -10.27 40.07
N MET A 614 -8.65 -9.75 40.23
CA MET A 614 -8.00 -8.96 39.15
C MET A 614 -7.84 -9.75 37.86
N THR A 615 -7.43 -11.00 37.93
CA THR A 615 -7.25 -11.88 36.78
C THR A 615 -8.61 -12.20 36.11
N LEU A 616 -9.61 -12.52 36.91
CA LEU A 616 -10.94 -12.84 36.42
C LEU A 616 -11.65 -11.61 35.80
N ASN A 617 -11.41 -10.40 36.33
CA ASN A 617 -11.90 -9.16 35.72
C ASN A 617 -11.24 -8.90 34.35
N THR A 618 -9.94 -9.20 34.20
CA THR A 618 -9.25 -9.14 32.91
C THR A 618 -9.90 -10.10 31.91
N MET A 619 -10.25 -11.32 32.34
CA MET A 619 -11.00 -12.28 31.51
C MET A 619 -12.37 -11.74 31.07
N ALA A 620 -13.14 -11.15 31.98
CA ALA A 620 -14.43 -10.53 31.66
C ALA A 620 -14.25 -9.40 30.62
N GLY A 621 -13.20 -8.61 30.73
CA GLY A 621 -12.82 -7.59 29.75
C GLY A 621 -12.52 -8.18 28.37
N LEU A 622 -11.81 -9.32 28.29
CA LEU A 622 -11.53 -10.01 27.02
C LEU A 622 -12.82 -10.50 26.34
N ILE A 623 -13.76 -11.03 27.10
CA ILE A 623 -15.07 -11.43 26.58
C ILE A 623 -15.75 -10.19 25.96
N GLY A 624 -15.66 -9.04 26.63
CA GLY A 624 -16.16 -7.77 26.11
C GLY A 624 -15.51 -7.35 24.81
N GLN A 625 -14.20 -7.44 24.70
CA GLN A 625 -13.47 -7.13 23.45
C GLN A 625 -13.94 -8.03 22.30
N PHE A 626 -14.18 -9.31 22.56
CA PHE A 626 -14.69 -10.23 21.54
C PHE A 626 -16.03 -9.76 20.97
N PHE A 627 -17.00 -9.37 21.81
CA PHE A 627 -18.27 -8.83 21.34
C PHE A 627 -18.13 -7.51 20.58
N MET A 628 -17.15 -6.67 20.92
CA MET A 628 -16.89 -5.41 20.22
C MET A 628 -16.26 -5.59 18.85
N VAL A 629 -15.52 -6.68 18.62
CA VAL A 629 -14.81 -6.92 17.35
C VAL A 629 -15.64 -7.75 16.37
N GLN A 630 -16.63 -8.50 16.85
CA GLN A 630 -17.50 -9.32 16.01
C GLN A 630 -18.03 -8.59 14.75
N PRO A 631 -18.48 -7.32 14.79
CA PRO A 631 -18.96 -6.61 13.61
C PRO A 631 -17.86 -6.38 12.56
N TYR A 632 -16.62 -6.21 12.99
CA TYR A 632 -15.46 -6.04 12.06
C TYR A 632 -15.08 -7.37 11.41
N ILE A 633 -15.25 -8.51 12.13
CA ILE A 633 -15.10 -9.85 11.55
C ILE A 633 -16.16 -10.05 10.46
N ASP A 634 -17.42 -9.68 10.73
CA ASP A 634 -18.50 -9.77 9.77
C ASP A 634 -18.28 -8.84 8.55
N ASN A 635 -17.67 -7.68 8.74
CA ASN A 635 -17.27 -6.79 7.66
C ASN A 635 -16.17 -7.37 6.76
N LEU A 636 -15.24 -8.14 7.33
CA LEU A 636 -14.17 -8.80 6.56
C LEU A 636 -14.65 -10.06 5.84
N ARG A 637 -15.76 -10.66 6.31
CA ARG A 637 -16.28 -11.91 5.77
C ARG A 637 -16.46 -11.91 4.25
N PRO A 638 -17.05 -10.89 3.59
CA PRO A 638 -17.17 -10.85 2.13
C PRO A 638 -15.81 -10.93 1.41
N ILE A 639 -14.77 -10.27 1.95
CA ILE A 639 -13.41 -10.29 1.38
C ILE A 639 -12.77 -11.68 1.53
N LEU A 640 -13.03 -12.36 2.65
CA LEU A 640 -12.47 -13.68 2.92
C LEU A 640 -13.19 -14.78 2.14
N GLU A 641 -14.54 -14.74 2.08
CA GLU A 641 -15.37 -15.77 1.44
C GLU A 641 -15.41 -15.64 -0.09
N ALA A 642 -15.12 -14.44 -0.63
CA ALA A 642 -15.06 -14.24 -2.08
C ALA A 642 -13.97 -15.15 -2.70
N THR A 643 -14.32 -15.79 -3.82
CA THR A 643 -13.39 -16.62 -4.59
C THR A 643 -12.44 -15.72 -5.36
N PRO A 644 -11.11 -15.87 -5.22
CA PRO A 644 -10.13 -15.14 -6.04
C PRO A 644 -10.31 -15.41 -7.53
N GLU A 645 -9.94 -14.45 -8.36
CA GLU A 645 -9.95 -14.60 -9.81
C GLU A 645 -8.85 -15.55 -10.28
N ILE A 646 -7.69 -15.51 -9.59
CA ILE A 646 -6.54 -16.35 -9.91
C ILE A 646 -6.75 -17.73 -9.27
N ALA A 647 -6.73 -18.77 -10.07
CA ALA A 647 -6.73 -20.16 -9.59
C ALA A 647 -5.31 -20.74 -9.75
N ASP A 648 -4.83 -21.46 -8.72
CA ASP A 648 -3.47 -22.02 -8.70
C ASP A 648 -3.21 -23.08 -9.77
N ASP A 649 -4.27 -23.70 -10.32
CA ASP A 649 -4.16 -24.91 -11.16
C ASP A 649 -4.24 -24.64 -12.66
N LYS A 650 -4.45 -23.38 -13.11
CA LYS A 650 -4.62 -23.08 -14.51
C LYS A 650 -3.29 -22.83 -15.21
N PRO A 651 -3.08 -23.40 -16.42
CA PRO A 651 -1.88 -23.16 -17.20
C PRO A 651 -1.81 -21.70 -17.68
N ASP A 652 -0.60 -21.22 -17.90
CA ASP A 652 -0.39 -19.95 -18.58
C ASP A 652 -0.76 -20.06 -20.05
N ALA A 653 -1.29 -18.98 -20.61
CA ALA A 653 -1.49 -18.87 -22.05
C ALA A 653 -0.15 -18.97 -22.79
N GLU A 654 -0.13 -19.67 -23.90
CA GLU A 654 0.97 -19.61 -24.86
C GLU A 654 1.13 -18.20 -25.42
N ILE A 655 2.18 -18.00 -26.22
CA ILE A 655 2.37 -16.72 -26.91
C ILE A 655 1.25 -16.53 -27.92
N LEU A 656 0.43 -15.51 -27.71
CA LEU A 656 -0.70 -15.23 -28.56
C LEU A 656 -0.24 -14.64 -29.91
N SER A 657 -0.77 -15.17 -30.99
CA SER A 657 -0.68 -14.59 -32.33
C SER A 657 -1.73 -13.51 -32.56
N GLY A 658 -2.85 -13.58 -31.81
CA GLY A 658 -3.92 -12.61 -31.82
C GLY A 658 -5.23 -13.07 -32.44
N ALA A 659 -5.39 -14.33 -32.85
CA ALA A 659 -6.66 -14.85 -33.33
C ALA A 659 -7.67 -14.99 -32.17
N ILE A 660 -8.92 -14.57 -32.38
CA ILE A 660 -9.97 -14.58 -31.38
C ILE A 660 -11.21 -15.27 -31.95
N GLU A 661 -11.79 -16.19 -31.20
CA GLU A 661 -13.05 -16.83 -31.56
C GLU A 661 -14.04 -16.72 -30.40
N VAL A 662 -15.21 -16.22 -30.67
CA VAL A 662 -16.35 -16.16 -29.77
C VAL A 662 -17.39 -17.14 -30.27
N SER A 663 -17.77 -18.12 -29.44
CA SER A 663 -18.67 -19.21 -29.85
C SER A 663 -19.90 -19.28 -28.92
N HIS A 664 -21.09 -19.08 -29.49
CA HIS A 664 -22.38 -19.18 -28.82
C HIS A 664 -22.47 -18.46 -27.47
N LEU A 665 -21.88 -17.26 -27.40
CA LEU A 665 -21.69 -16.51 -26.15
C LEU A 665 -23.00 -15.92 -25.69
N THR A 666 -23.46 -16.30 -24.48
CA THR A 666 -24.65 -15.74 -23.84
C THR A 666 -24.32 -15.26 -22.42
N PHE A 667 -24.80 -14.07 -22.07
CA PHE A 667 -24.53 -13.47 -20.76
C PHE A 667 -25.66 -12.59 -20.25
N SER A 668 -25.93 -12.65 -18.94
CA SER A 668 -26.79 -11.73 -18.20
C SER A 668 -26.16 -11.37 -16.85
N TYR A 669 -26.34 -10.14 -16.35
CA TYR A 669 -25.78 -9.69 -15.08
C TYR A 669 -26.43 -10.35 -13.86
N THR A 670 -27.68 -10.73 -13.96
CA THR A 670 -28.45 -11.46 -12.91
C THR A 670 -28.91 -12.81 -13.48
N ALA A 671 -29.12 -13.80 -12.61
CA ALA A 671 -29.47 -15.16 -12.99
C ALA A 671 -30.75 -15.18 -13.85
N ASP A 672 -31.77 -14.41 -13.44
CA ASP A 672 -33.08 -14.33 -14.08
C ASP A 672 -33.27 -13.08 -14.95
N GLY A 673 -32.20 -12.31 -15.20
CA GLY A 673 -32.24 -11.09 -16.01
C GLY A 673 -32.21 -11.34 -17.51
N ALA A 674 -32.67 -10.34 -18.27
CA ALA A 674 -32.59 -10.38 -19.73
C ALA A 674 -31.12 -10.55 -20.18
N ASN A 675 -30.92 -11.30 -21.25
CA ASN A 675 -29.61 -11.48 -21.86
C ASN A 675 -29.13 -10.15 -22.42
N VAL A 676 -27.95 -9.74 -22.01
CA VAL A 676 -27.24 -8.54 -22.53
C VAL A 676 -26.40 -8.92 -23.75
N VAL A 677 -25.92 -10.16 -23.77
CA VAL A 677 -25.29 -10.84 -24.91
C VAL A 677 -26.09 -12.11 -25.13
N ASP A 678 -26.57 -12.36 -26.33
CA ASP A 678 -27.48 -13.43 -26.63
C ASP A 678 -27.04 -14.19 -27.88
N ASP A 679 -26.46 -15.40 -27.68
CA ASP A 679 -25.98 -16.32 -28.69
C ASP A 679 -25.08 -15.70 -29.75
N MET A 680 -24.05 -14.94 -29.30
CA MET A 680 -23.08 -14.30 -30.20
C MET A 680 -22.01 -15.28 -30.64
N SER A 681 -21.76 -15.33 -31.96
CA SER A 681 -20.64 -16.09 -32.55
C SER A 681 -19.95 -15.24 -33.62
N PHE A 682 -18.63 -15.11 -33.53
CA PHE A 682 -17.78 -14.47 -34.53
C PHE A 682 -16.31 -14.85 -34.33
N ARG A 683 -15.53 -14.62 -35.38
CA ARG A 683 -14.09 -14.90 -35.37
C ARG A 683 -13.34 -13.66 -35.86
N ILE A 684 -12.19 -13.37 -35.26
CA ILE A 684 -11.25 -12.31 -35.65
C ILE A 684 -9.93 -13.00 -36.00
N ALA A 685 -9.40 -12.72 -37.18
CA ALA A 685 -8.11 -13.27 -37.60
C ALA A 685 -6.95 -12.52 -36.90
N ALA A 686 -5.78 -13.18 -36.78
CA ALA A 686 -4.58 -12.52 -36.27
C ALA A 686 -4.21 -11.31 -37.17
N GLY A 687 -4.00 -10.15 -36.55
CA GLY A 687 -3.69 -8.90 -37.24
C GLY A 687 -4.90 -8.15 -37.82
N GLU A 688 -6.12 -8.70 -37.78
CA GLU A 688 -7.33 -8.08 -38.27
C GLU A 688 -7.75 -6.87 -37.41
N ASN A 689 -8.18 -5.79 -38.02
CA ASN A 689 -8.73 -4.58 -37.38
C ASN A 689 -10.24 -4.59 -37.45
N VAL A 690 -10.94 -4.79 -36.34
CA VAL A 690 -12.40 -4.95 -36.29
C VAL A 690 -13.04 -3.84 -35.49
N ALA A 691 -14.02 -3.14 -36.07
CA ALA A 691 -14.85 -2.19 -35.36
C ALA A 691 -16.11 -2.89 -34.81
N ILE A 692 -16.43 -2.62 -33.54
CA ILE A 692 -17.69 -3.03 -32.91
C ILE A 692 -18.57 -1.79 -32.75
N VAL A 693 -19.68 -1.72 -33.46
CA VAL A 693 -20.59 -0.58 -33.47
C VAL A 693 -22.00 -0.96 -33.05
N GLY A 694 -22.79 0.00 -32.64
CA GLY A 694 -24.20 -0.20 -32.27
C GLY A 694 -24.71 0.85 -31.29
N LYS A 695 -26.02 0.89 -31.08
CA LYS A 695 -26.66 1.84 -30.16
C LYS A 695 -26.11 1.75 -28.74
N SER A 696 -26.24 2.83 -27.94
CA SER A 696 -25.91 2.77 -26.52
C SER A 696 -26.76 1.69 -25.83
N GLY A 697 -26.14 0.88 -24.99
CA GLY A 697 -26.80 -0.21 -24.26
C GLY A 697 -26.98 -1.53 -25.02
N CYS A 698 -26.53 -1.66 -26.28
CA CYS A 698 -26.67 -2.90 -27.08
C CYS A 698 -25.73 -4.05 -26.65
N GLY A 699 -24.80 -3.84 -25.66
CA GLY A 699 -23.93 -4.89 -25.14
C GLY A 699 -22.44 -4.77 -25.47
N LYS A 700 -21.96 -3.74 -26.19
CA LYS A 700 -20.54 -3.56 -26.60
C LYS A 700 -19.55 -3.68 -25.45
N SER A 701 -19.69 -2.84 -24.44
CA SER A 701 -18.77 -2.88 -23.28
C SER A 701 -18.90 -4.14 -22.45
N THR A 702 -20.07 -4.81 -22.47
CA THR A 702 -20.26 -6.13 -21.84
C THR A 702 -19.49 -7.20 -22.59
N LEU A 703 -19.55 -7.19 -23.91
CA LEU A 703 -18.76 -8.09 -24.76
C LEU A 703 -17.26 -7.93 -24.50
N LEU A 704 -16.74 -6.70 -24.45
CA LEU A 704 -15.33 -6.45 -24.10
C LEU A 704 -14.97 -6.99 -22.71
N ARG A 705 -15.86 -6.83 -21.72
CA ARG A 705 -15.61 -7.38 -20.37
C ARG A 705 -15.56 -8.90 -20.35
N LEU A 706 -16.38 -9.56 -21.15
CA LEU A 706 -16.34 -11.01 -21.32
C LEU A 706 -15.05 -11.45 -22.01
N MET A 707 -14.63 -10.75 -23.05
CA MET A 707 -13.36 -11.01 -23.74
C MET A 707 -12.14 -10.81 -22.82
N LEU A 708 -12.18 -9.84 -21.92
CA LEU A 708 -11.15 -9.62 -20.91
C LEU A 708 -11.24 -10.60 -19.73
N GLY A 709 -12.24 -11.47 -19.67
CA GLY A 709 -12.47 -12.38 -18.58
C GLY A 709 -12.92 -11.70 -17.27
N PHE A 710 -13.40 -10.44 -17.32
CA PHE A 710 -13.95 -9.76 -16.12
C PHE A 710 -15.32 -10.29 -15.71
N GLU A 711 -16.03 -10.93 -16.65
CA GLU A 711 -17.29 -11.62 -16.43
C GLU A 711 -17.19 -13.06 -16.95
N LYS A 712 -17.98 -13.94 -16.38
CA LYS A 712 -18.08 -15.32 -16.85
C LYS A 712 -19.34 -15.47 -17.68
N PRO A 713 -19.29 -16.05 -18.88
CA PRO A 713 -20.49 -16.29 -19.69
C PRO A 713 -21.43 -17.28 -19.00
N LYS A 714 -22.72 -17.20 -19.34
CA LYS A 714 -23.75 -18.16 -18.92
C LYS A 714 -23.65 -19.45 -19.76
N SER A 715 -23.40 -19.28 -21.05
CA SER A 715 -23.10 -20.37 -22.00
C SER A 715 -22.19 -19.86 -23.10
N GLY A 716 -21.57 -20.76 -23.83
CA GLY A 716 -20.58 -20.46 -24.87
C GLY A 716 -19.18 -20.27 -24.30
N ALA A 717 -18.21 -20.01 -25.18
CA ALA A 717 -16.80 -19.87 -24.83
C ALA A 717 -16.11 -18.80 -25.69
N ILE A 718 -14.97 -18.32 -25.20
CA ILE A 718 -14.07 -17.40 -25.91
C ILE A 718 -12.71 -18.08 -26.00
N TYR A 719 -12.19 -18.14 -27.20
CA TYR A 719 -10.91 -18.75 -27.50
C TYR A 719 -9.91 -17.72 -28.00
N TYR A 720 -8.66 -17.80 -27.49
CA TYR A 720 -7.51 -17.06 -27.99
C TYR A 720 -6.54 -18.05 -28.61
N ASP A 721 -6.29 -17.95 -29.92
CA ASP A 721 -5.49 -18.91 -30.70
C ASP A 721 -5.92 -20.39 -30.45
N GLY A 722 -7.24 -20.62 -30.33
CA GLY A 722 -7.81 -21.94 -30.05
C GLY A 722 -7.78 -22.41 -28.59
N GLN A 723 -7.19 -21.61 -27.69
CA GLN A 723 -7.14 -21.91 -26.25
C GLN A 723 -8.36 -21.29 -25.54
N ASP A 724 -9.10 -22.07 -24.76
CA ASP A 724 -10.26 -21.58 -24.02
C ASP A 724 -9.85 -20.65 -22.87
N LEU A 725 -10.36 -19.42 -22.90
CA LEU A 725 -10.14 -18.40 -21.85
C LEU A 725 -10.53 -18.91 -20.46
N ALA A 726 -11.56 -19.75 -20.36
CA ALA A 726 -12.03 -20.30 -19.10
C ALA A 726 -11.04 -21.27 -18.44
N GLU A 727 -10.15 -21.89 -19.21
CA GLU A 727 -9.15 -22.84 -18.73
C GLU A 727 -7.77 -22.23 -18.51
N LEU A 728 -7.54 -20.99 -18.96
CA LEU A 728 -6.26 -20.32 -18.88
C LEU A 728 -6.11 -19.46 -17.61
N ASN A 729 -4.86 -19.20 -17.23
CA ASN A 729 -4.50 -18.20 -16.24
C ASN A 729 -4.72 -16.80 -16.82
N LEU A 730 -5.79 -16.10 -16.40
CA LEU A 730 -6.20 -14.79 -16.93
C LEU A 730 -5.09 -13.72 -16.91
N PRO A 731 -4.26 -13.57 -15.87
CA PRO A 731 -3.12 -12.67 -15.89
C PRO A 731 -2.15 -12.91 -17.05
N SER A 732 -1.93 -14.17 -17.44
CA SER A 732 -1.03 -14.53 -18.55
C SER A 732 -1.59 -14.13 -19.92
N VAL A 733 -2.91 -14.20 -20.07
CA VAL A 733 -3.63 -13.73 -21.27
C VAL A 733 -3.60 -12.20 -21.34
N ARG A 734 -4.01 -11.54 -20.25
CA ARG A 734 -4.08 -10.07 -20.18
C ARG A 734 -2.72 -9.38 -20.31
N SER A 735 -1.63 -10.01 -19.89
CA SER A 735 -0.28 -9.45 -20.06
C SER A 735 0.16 -9.34 -21.52
N GLN A 736 -0.51 -10.04 -22.43
CA GLN A 736 -0.29 -10.00 -23.88
C GLN A 736 -1.29 -9.11 -24.62
N MET A 737 -2.18 -8.41 -23.85
CA MET A 737 -3.19 -7.51 -24.39
C MET A 737 -2.89 -6.05 -24.00
N GLY A 738 -3.09 -5.13 -24.91
CA GLY A 738 -3.16 -3.70 -24.64
C GLY A 738 -4.63 -3.28 -24.55
N VAL A 739 -5.03 -2.63 -23.46
CA VAL A 739 -6.44 -2.28 -23.24
C VAL A 739 -6.58 -0.82 -22.85
N VAL A 740 -7.43 -0.09 -23.57
CA VAL A 740 -7.87 1.26 -23.19
C VAL A 740 -9.38 1.22 -23.00
N LEU A 741 -9.82 1.34 -21.75
CA LEU A 741 -11.25 1.37 -21.40
C LEU A 741 -11.80 2.80 -21.45
N GLN A 742 -13.10 2.95 -21.71
CA GLN A 742 -13.82 4.23 -21.82
C GLN A 742 -13.56 5.19 -20.64
N ASN A 743 -13.57 4.69 -19.41
CA ASN A 743 -13.36 5.47 -18.20
C ASN A 743 -11.98 5.23 -17.59
N GLY A 744 -10.94 5.03 -18.41
CA GLY A 744 -9.58 4.81 -17.93
C GLY A 744 -9.07 5.98 -17.09
N GLN A 745 -8.49 5.68 -15.93
CA GLN A 745 -7.87 6.66 -15.04
C GLN A 745 -6.37 6.45 -14.96
N LEU A 746 -5.65 7.53 -14.77
CA LEU A 746 -4.22 7.50 -14.46
C LEU A 746 -4.04 7.37 -12.96
N MET A 747 -2.96 6.71 -12.57
CA MET A 747 -2.54 6.66 -11.17
C MET A 747 -1.75 7.91 -10.82
N SER A 748 -1.83 8.34 -9.55
CA SER A 748 -0.91 9.35 -9.04
C SER A 748 0.53 8.81 -9.13
N GLY A 749 1.45 9.64 -9.63
CA GLY A 749 2.82 9.26 -9.93
C GLY A 749 3.33 10.01 -11.14
N ASP A 750 4.43 9.63 -11.73
CA ASP A 750 4.97 10.28 -12.93
C ASP A 750 4.38 9.69 -14.23
N ILE A 751 4.58 10.38 -15.35
CA ILE A 751 4.13 9.92 -16.67
C ILE A 751 4.82 8.59 -17.01
N PHE A 752 6.11 8.45 -16.68
CA PHE A 752 6.86 7.22 -16.93
C PHE A 752 6.21 6.02 -16.26
N SER A 753 5.93 6.09 -14.95
CA SER A 753 5.29 5.00 -14.22
C SER A 753 3.87 4.70 -14.74
N ASN A 754 3.16 5.71 -15.20
CA ASN A 754 1.86 5.53 -15.83
C ASN A 754 1.92 4.83 -17.19
N ILE A 755 2.93 5.07 -18.01
CA ILE A 755 3.12 4.38 -19.31
C ILE A 755 3.62 2.95 -19.10
N VAL A 756 4.63 2.77 -18.25
CA VAL A 756 5.26 1.46 -18.04
C VAL A 756 4.33 0.51 -17.25
N GLY A 757 3.54 1.07 -16.33
CA GLY A 757 2.67 0.29 -15.45
C GLY A 757 3.47 -0.70 -14.58
N ALA A 758 3.02 -1.96 -14.55
CA ALA A 758 3.68 -3.03 -13.80
C ALA A 758 4.79 -3.75 -14.60
N ASN A 759 5.00 -3.41 -15.85
CA ASN A 759 5.97 -4.06 -16.73
C ASN A 759 7.40 -3.56 -16.45
N ALA A 760 8.39 -4.42 -16.60
CA ALA A 760 9.80 -4.06 -16.47
C ALA A 760 10.32 -3.45 -17.78
N LEU A 761 9.78 -2.30 -18.17
CA LEU A 761 10.13 -1.57 -19.39
C LEU A 761 11.15 -0.47 -19.10
N THR A 762 11.99 -0.18 -20.10
CA THR A 762 13.00 0.87 -20.03
C THR A 762 12.41 2.26 -20.33
N GLN A 763 13.16 3.31 -20.02
CA GLN A 763 12.77 4.67 -20.40
C GLN A 763 12.67 4.83 -21.93
N LYS A 764 13.49 4.07 -22.68
CA LYS A 764 13.42 4.06 -24.14
C LYS A 764 12.09 3.49 -24.64
N ASP A 765 11.64 2.36 -24.06
CA ASP A 765 10.36 1.76 -24.43
C ASP A 765 9.19 2.70 -24.11
N ALA A 766 9.28 3.43 -22.99
CA ALA A 766 8.27 4.43 -22.63
C ALA A 766 8.24 5.61 -23.66
N TRP A 767 9.39 6.07 -24.11
CA TRP A 767 9.47 7.11 -25.15
C TRP A 767 8.96 6.61 -26.51
N GLU A 768 9.27 5.35 -26.89
CA GLU A 768 8.72 4.73 -28.10
C GLU A 768 7.19 4.65 -28.05
N ALA A 769 6.65 4.24 -26.90
CA ALA A 769 5.20 4.19 -26.69
C ALA A 769 4.54 5.59 -26.70
N ALA A 770 5.18 6.57 -26.05
CA ALA A 770 4.73 7.96 -26.05
C ALA A 770 4.72 8.56 -27.48
N LYS A 771 5.75 8.30 -28.26
CA LYS A 771 5.82 8.72 -29.68
C LYS A 771 4.72 8.07 -30.51
N ALA A 772 4.49 6.77 -30.30
CA ALA A 772 3.41 6.03 -30.99
C ALA A 772 2.01 6.57 -30.65
N ALA A 773 1.84 7.16 -29.47
CA ALA A 773 0.61 7.80 -29.03
C ALA A 773 0.56 9.31 -29.36
N GLY A 774 1.54 9.86 -30.10
CA GLY A 774 1.62 11.28 -30.43
C GLY A 774 1.75 12.20 -29.21
N LEU A 775 2.42 11.72 -28.14
CA LEU A 775 2.54 12.44 -26.88
C LEU A 775 3.96 12.98 -26.63
N ASP A 776 4.94 12.56 -27.42
CA ASP A 776 6.35 12.88 -27.21
C ASP A 776 6.66 14.38 -27.25
N GLU A 777 6.02 15.14 -28.13
CA GLU A 777 6.19 16.59 -28.17
C GLU A 777 5.62 17.29 -26.95
N ASP A 778 4.47 16.83 -26.45
CA ASP A 778 3.88 17.38 -25.22
C ASP A 778 4.74 17.11 -24.01
N ILE A 779 5.24 15.88 -23.89
CA ILE A 779 6.13 15.51 -22.77
C ILE A 779 7.42 16.32 -22.80
N LYS A 780 8.01 16.56 -23.98
CA LYS A 780 9.22 17.39 -24.10
C LYS A 780 8.99 18.85 -23.70
N LYS A 781 7.77 19.38 -23.85
CA LYS A 781 7.39 20.73 -23.41
C LYS A 781 7.12 20.81 -21.90
N MET A 782 6.90 19.68 -21.21
CA MET A 782 6.67 19.67 -19.77
C MET A 782 7.99 19.88 -19.02
N PRO A 783 8.01 20.67 -17.94
CA PRO A 783 9.23 21.02 -17.21
C PRO A 783 10.04 19.80 -16.71
N MET A 784 9.34 18.75 -16.31
CA MET A 784 9.95 17.50 -15.80
C MET A 784 9.93 16.36 -16.85
N GLY A 785 9.49 16.59 -18.06
CA GLY A 785 9.43 15.58 -19.12
C GLY A 785 8.66 14.33 -18.68
N MET A 786 9.24 13.14 -18.90
CA MET A 786 8.64 11.85 -18.45
C MET A 786 8.44 11.73 -16.95
N GLN A 787 9.14 12.53 -16.15
CA GLN A 787 9.04 12.54 -14.69
C GLN A 787 7.96 13.51 -14.18
N THR A 788 7.20 14.14 -15.08
CA THR A 788 6.10 15.03 -14.70
C THR A 788 5.09 14.27 -13.84
N VAL A 789 4.83 14.80 -12.63
CA VAL A 789 3.96 14.17 -11.66
C VAL A 789 2.49 14.42 -12.04
N ILE A 790 1.73 13.34 -12.09
CA ILE A 790 0.27 13.35 -12.29
C ILE A 790 -0.39 13.36 -10.92
N SER A 791 -1.18 14.39 -10.63
CA SER A 791 -1.94 14.50 -9.39
C SER A 791 -3.12 13.54 -9.35
N GLU A 792 -3.65 13.26 -8.16
CA GLU A 792 -4.88 12.49 -8.00
C GLU A 792 -6.04 13.17 -8.76
N GLY A 793 -6.78 12.37 -9.54
CA GLY A 793 -7.82 12.87 -10.43
C GLY A 793 -7.32 13.47 -11.74
N SER A 794 -6.00 13.48 -11.99
CA SER A 794 -5.37 13.96 -13.25
C SER A 794 -5.78 15.39 -13.62
N THR A 795 -5.90 16.28 -12.63
CA THR A 795 -6.36 17.65 -12.80
C THR A 795 -5.36 18.56 -13.52
N ASN A 796 -4.07 18.18 -13.48
CA ASN A 796 -2.96 18.90 -14.10
C ASN A 796 -2.65 18.44 -15.54
N ILE A 797 -3.49 17.58 -16.13
CA ILE A 797 -3.31 17.03 -17.47
C ILE A 797 -4.62 17.18 -18.27
N SER A 798 -4.53 17.60 -19.53
CA SER A 798 -5.69 17.70 -20.40
C SER A 798 -6.34 16.34 -20.68
N GLY A 799 -7.63 16.33 -21.04
CA GLY A 799 -8.34 15.09 -21.38
C GLY A 799 -7.67 14.32 -22.53
N GLY A 800 -7.20 15.02 -23.55
CA GLY A 800 -6.48 14.43 -24.68
C GLY A 800 -5.10 13.87 -24.27
N GLN A 801 -4.35 14.57 -23.42
CA GLN A 801 -3.07 14.06 -22.88
C GLN A 801 -3.29 12.81 -22.04
N ARG A 802 -4.31 12.80 -21.17
CA ARG A 802 -4.68 11.62 -20.38
C ARG A 802 -4.98 10.42 -21.28
N GLN A 803 -5.76 10.63 -22.31
CA GLN A 803 -6.13 9.56 -23.24
C GLN A 803 -4.92 9.02 -24.00
N ARG A 804 -4.00 9.89 -24.43
CA ARG A 804 -2.74 9.50 -25.09
C ARG A 804 -1.80 8.74 -24.14
N ILE A 805 -1.72 9.10 -22.85
CA ILE A 805 -0.96 8.33 -21.86
C ILE A 805 -1.54 6.91 -21.70
N LEU A 806 -2.86 6.76 -21.69
CA LEU A 806 -3.52 5.44 -21.62
C LEU A 806 -3.25 4.61 -22.89
N ILE A 807 -3.24 5.23 -24.07
CA ILE A 807 -2.86 4.58 -25.33
C ILE A 807 -1.38 4.18 -25.29
N ALA A 808 -0.48 5.06 -24.84
CA ALA A 808 0.93 4.77 -24.69
C ALA A 808 1.14 3.58 -23.73
N ARG A 809 0.42 3.53 -22.61
CA ARG A 809 0.43 2.39 -21.67
C ARG A 809 0.03 1.08 -22.36
N ALA A 810 -1.04 1.10 -23.16
CA ALA A 810 -1.52 -0.08 -23.87
C ALA A 810 -0.52 -0.59 -24.91
N LEU A 811 0.24 0.32 -25.55
CA LEU A 811 1.23 0.01 -26.58
C LEU A 811 2.62 -0.37 -26.02
N ALA A 812 2.95 0.05 -24.80
CA ALA A 812 4.29 -0.07 -24.23
C ALA A 812 4.77 -1.53 -24.12
N ALA A 813 3.87 -2.45 -23.79
CA ALA A 813 4.17 -3.88 -23.67
C ALA A 813 4.24 -4.63 -25.02
N LYS A 814 4.06 -3.92 -26.15
CA LYS A 814 4.00 -4.52 -27.52
C LYS A 814 3.02 -5.70 -27.58
N PRO A 815 1.72 -5.44 -27.31
CA PRO A 815 0.72 -6.49 -27.19
C PRO A 815 0.44 -7.19 -28.53
N ALA A 816 -0.02 -8.45 -28.47
CA ALA A 816 -0.54 -9.17 -29.65
C ALA A 816 -1.96 -8.74 -30.01
N ILE A 817 -2.75 -8.32 -29.01
CA ILE A 817 -4.15 -7.90 -29.14
C ILE A 817 -4.31 -6.53 -28.51
N LEU A 818 -4.97 -5.60 -29.21
CA LEU A 818 -5.28 -4.25 -28.71
C LEU A 818 -6.79 -4.04 -28.69
N ILE A 819 -7.32 -3.67 -27.52
CA ILE A 819 -8.75 -3.39 -27.31
C ILE A 819 -8.90 -1.91 -26.95
N LEU A 820 -9.63 -1.18 -27.77
CA LEU A 820 -9.82 0.25 -27.65
C LEU A 820 -11.32 0.57 -27.49
N ASP A 821 -11.75 0.95 -26.27
CA ASP A 821 -13.14 1.36 -25.99
C ASP A 821 -13.22 2.89 -25.95
N GLU A 822 -13.69 3.49 -27.04
CA GLU A 822 -13.78 4.96 -27.24
C GLU A 822 -12.46 5.71 -27.00
N ALA A 823 -11.34 5.06 -27.28
CA ALA A 823 -10.00 5.53 -26.89
C ALA A 823 -9.55 6.82 -27.63
N THR A 824 -10.20 7.22 -28.71
CA THR A 824 -9.86 8.41 -29.50
C THR A 824 -10.87 9.57 -29.36
N SER A 825 -11.86 9.42 -28.49
CA SER A 825 -12.99 10.38 -28.40
C SER A 825 -12.57 11.81 -27.96
N ALA A 826 -11.52 11.95 -27.16
CA ALA A 826 -11.01 13.25 -26.70
C ALA A 826 -9.78 13.75 -27.49
N LEU A 827 -9.40 13.08 -28.58
CA LEU A 827 -8.29 13.50 -29.43
C LEU A 827 -8.78 14.46 -30.54
N ASP A 828 -7.93 15.43 -30.87
CA ASP A 828 -8.08 16.25 -32.08
C ASP A 828 -7.73 15.43 -33.33
N ASN A 829 -8.20 15.86 -34.49
CA ASN A 829 -8.06 15.13 -35.75
C ASN A 829 -6.58 14.86 -36.12
N ARG A 830 -5.67 15.83 -35.85
CA ARG A 830 -4.24 15.67 -36.16
C ARG A 830 -3.63 14.57 -35.31
N THR A 831 -3.88 14.61 -34.02
CA THR A 831 -3.34 13.61 -33.08
C THR A 831 -3.96 12.23 -33.32
N GLN A 832 -5.25 12.18 -33.66
CA GLN A 832 -5.93 10.95 -34.07
C GLN A 832 -5.25 10.31 -35.29
N ALA A 833 -4.92 11.10 -36.32
CA ALA A 833 -4.21 10.60 -37.51
C ALA A 833 -2.85 9.98 -37.17
N ILE A 834 -2.05 10.64 -36.31
CA ILE A 834 -0.75 10.12 -35.83
C ILE A 834 -0.91 8.78 -35.13
N VAL A 835 -1.89 8.66 -34.22
CA VAL A 835 -2.17 7.41 -33.49
C VAL A 835 -2.60 6.33 -34.46
N THR A 836 -3.51 6.60 -35.36
CA THR A 836 -4.02 5.66 -36.38
C THR A 836 -2.90 5.17 -37.31
N GLU A 837 -2.04 6.06 -37.81
CA GLU A 837 -0.88 5.69 -38.64
C GLU A 837 0.10 4.79 -37.86
N SER A 838 0.40 5.17 -36.61
CA SER A 838 1.26 4.34 -35.71
C SER A 838 0.66 2.97 -35.45
N LEU A 839 -0.64 2.85 -35.30
CA LEU A 839 -1.34 1.59 -35.11
C LEU A 839 -1.36 0.75 -36.39
N ASN A 840 -1.57 1.35 -37.56
CA ASN A 840 -1.61 0.69 -38.87
C ASN A 840 -0.24 0.12 -39.27
N SER A 841 0.85 0.74 -38.83
CA SER A 841 2.22 0.23 -39.07
C SER A 841 2.57 -1.05 -38.29
N ARG A 842 1.72 -1.48 -37.35
CA ARG A 842 1.95 -2.63 -36.46
C ARG A 842 1.00 -3.76 -36.82
N ASN A 843 1.56 -4.98 -36.95
CA ASN A 843 0.77 -6.19 -37.18
C ASN A 843 0.19 -6.70 -35.84
N VAL A 844 -0.88 -6.05 -35.34
CA VAL A 844 -1.53 -6.33 -34.05
C VAL A 844 -3.02 -6.46 -34.29
N THR A 845 -3.65 -7.50 -33.75
CA THR A 845 -5.12 -7.63 -33.81
C THR A 845 -5.77 -6.50 -33.01
N ARG A 846 -6.68 -5.77 -33.64
CA ARG A 846 -7.33 -4.62 -33.04
C ARG A 846 -8.84 -4.78 -32.94
N ILE A 847 -9.38 -4.48 -31.80
CA ILE A 847 -10.82 -4.40 -31.56
C ILE A 847 -11.12 -2.98 -31.09
N VAL A 848 -11.89 -2.26 -31.89
CA VAL A 848 -12.22 -0.86 -31.64
C VAL A 848 -13.71 -0.71 -31.42
N VAL A 849 -14.11 -0.28 -30.23
CA VAL A 849 -15.48 0.21 -30.03
C VAL A 849 -15.47 1.69 -30.36
N ALA A 850 -16.01 2.03 -31.52
CA ALA A 850 -15.95 3.39 -32.06
C ALA A 850 -17.33 4.05 -32.13
N HIS A 851 -17.31 5.36 -31.87
CA HIS A 851 -18.41 6.28 -32.09
C HIS A 851 -18.08 7.33 -33.14
N ARG A 852 -16.83 7.36 -33.66
CA ARG A 852 -16.39 8.28 -34.73
C ARG A 852 -16.29 7.54 -36.06
N LEU A 853 -16.86 8.13 -37.09
CA LEU A 853 -16.89 7.55 -38.44
C LEU A 853 -15.48 7.27 -38.98
N SER A 854 -14.59 8.26 -38.84
CA SER A 854 -13.19 8.14 -39.30
C SER A 854 -12.43 6.96 -38.70
N THR A 855 -12.80 6.55 -37.53
CA THR A 855 -12.15 5.37 -36.87
C THR A 855 -12.74 4.07 -37.41
N ILE A 856 -13.99 4.08 -37.86
CA ILE A 856 -14.70 2.89 -38.37
C ILE A 856 -14.30 2.63 -39.82
N GLU A 857 -14.11 3.69 -40.62
CA GLU A 857 -13.68 3.61 -42.01
C GLU A 857 -12.33 2.92 -42.21
N ASP A 858 -11.40 3.10 -41.24
CA ASP A 858 -10.05 2.52 -41.24
C ASP A 858 -10.04 1.01 -40.83
N CYS A 859 -11.19 0.41 -40.51
CA CYS A 859 -11.25 -0.98 -40.06
C CYS A 859 -11.49 -1.96 -41.20
N ASP A 860 -10.82 -3.13 -41.14
CA ASP A 860 -10.99 -4.20 -42.14
C ASP A 860 -12.42 -4.74 -42.14
N ARG A 861 -13.06 -4.77 -40.99
CA ARG A 861 -14.40 -5.26 -40.80
C ARG A 861 -15.16 -4.56 -39.70
N VAL A 862 -16.45 -4.37 -39.88
CA VAL A 862 -17.39 -3.81 -38.93
C VAL A 862 -18.39 -4.88 -38.48
N ILE A 863 -18.56 -5.00 -37.17
CA ILE A 863 -19.58 -5.85 -36.53
C ILE A 863 -20.63 -4.94 -35.87
N VAL A 864 -21.88 -5.05 -36.31
CA VAL A 864 -22.98 -4.24 -35.81
C VAL A 864 -23.77 -5.02 -34.78
N LEU A 865 -23.86 -4.47 -33.57
CA LEU A 865 -24.61 -5.05 -32.45
C LEU A 865 -25.95 -4.34 -32.25
N ASP A 866 -27.02 -5.09 -32.13
CA ASP A 866 -28.31 -4.62 -31.65
C ASP A 866 -28.95 -5.62 -30.71
N LYS A 867 -29.44 -5.12 -29.55
CA LYS A 867 -30.10 -5.92 -28.51
C LYS A 867 -29.38 -7.22 -28.12
N GLY A 868 -28.05 -7.17 -28.00
CA GLY A 868 -27.25 -8.31 -27.60
C GLY A 868 -26.92 -9.31 -28.68
N LYS A 869 -27.22 -9.03 -29.96
CA LYS A 869 -26.97 -9.92 -31.12
C LYS A 869 -26.17 -9.21 -32.18
N ILE A 870 -25.45 -9.96 -32.99
CA ILE A 870 -24.81 -9.46 -34.22
C ILE A 870 -25.90 -9.42 -35.27
N VAL A 871 -26.15 -8.23 -35.82
CA VAL A 871 -27.20 -8.03 -36.87
C VAL A 871 -26.60 -7.83 -38.23
N GLU A 872 -25.42 -7.23 -38.34
CA GLU A 872 -24.73 -7.00 -39.62
C GLU A 872 -23.22 -7.22 -39.40
N SER A 873 -22.52 -7.74 -40.40
CA SER A 873 -21.05 -7.82 -40.45
C SER A 873 -20.59 -7.71 -41.89
N GLY A 874 -19.56 -6.91 -42.15
CA GLY A 874 -18.99 -6.66 -43.48
C GLY A 874 -17.98 -5.52 -43.43
N THR A 875 -17.47 -5.12 -44.60
CA THR A 875 -16.65 -3.90 -44.75
C THR A 875 -17.51 -2.64 -44.58
N PHE A 876 -16.88 -1.50 -44.34
CA PHE A 876 -17.61 -0.21 -44.24
C PHE A 876 -18.51 0.06 -45.44
N ASP A 877 -17.95 -0.04 -46.64
CA ASP A 877 -18.66 0.25 -47.89
C ASP A 877 -19.81 -0.72 -48.15
N GLU A 878 -19.61 -2.03 -47.88
CA GLU A 878 -20.66 -3.05 -47.99
C GLU A 878 -21.86 -2.75 -47.11
N LEU A 879 -21.60 -2.35 -45.84
CA LEU A 879 -22.66 -2.11 -44.85
C LEU A 879 -23.41 -0.80 -45.16
N VAL A 880 -22.72 0.23 -45.65
CA VAL A 880 -23.35 1.47 -46.11
C VAL A 880 -24.25 1.21 -47.31
N ALA A 881 -23.77 0.38 -48.29
CA ALA A 881 -24.53 0.04 -49.50
C ALA A 881 -25.79 -0.79 -49.19
N ARG A 882 -25.79 -1.62 -48.10
CA ARG A 882 -26.94 -2.42 -47.67
C ARG A 882 -28.11 -1.59 -47.14
N ASN A 883 -27.94 -0.29 -46.85
CA ASN A 883 -28.95 0.60 -46.25
C ASN A 883 -29.62 0.01 -44.98
N GLY A 884 -28.91 -0.75 -44.18
CA GLY A 884 -29.36 -1.34 -42.97
C GLY A 884 -29.15 -0.47 -41.70
N ILE A 885 -29.08 -1.11 -40.53
CA ILE A 885 -28.89 -0.42 -39.25
C ILE A 885 -27.59 0.37 -39.23
N PHE A 886 -26.52 -0.15 -39.85
CA PHE A 886 -25.24 0.56 -39.96
C PHE A 886 -25.37 1.84 -40.78
N ALA A 887 -25.98 1.78 -41.95
CA ALA A 887 -26.20 2.97 -42.81
C ALA A 887 -27.01 4.05 -42.08
N ASP A 888 -28.01 3.66 -41.27
CA ASP A 888 -28.78 4.59 -40.44
C ASP A 888 -27.92 5.23 -39.33
N LEU A 889 -27.00 4.49 -38.73
CA LEU A 889 -26.03 5.01 -37.73
C LEU A 889 -25.09 6.03 -38.37
N VAL A 890 -24.57 5.74 -39.56
CA VAL A 890 -23.71 6.64 -40.35
C VAL A 890 -24.45 7.92 -40.71
N LYS A 891 -25.66 7.84 -41.22
CA LYS A 891 -26.49 9.02 -41.58
C LYS A 891 -26.73 9.94 -40.38
N ARG A 892 -26.99 9.37 -39.20
CA ARG A 892 -27.19 10.16 -37.96
C ARG A 892 -25.90 10.81 -37.40
N GLN A 893 -24.74 10.33 -37.80
CA GLN A 893 -23.45 10.93 -37.38
C GLN A 893 -22.96 11.98 -38.39
N MET A 894 -23.45 11.93 -39.65
CA MET A 894 -23.19 12.93 -40.67
C MET A 894 -24.17 14.11 -40.61
N ALA A 895 -25.36 13.92 -40.04
CA ALA A 895 -26.35 14.96 -39.76
C ALA A 895 -26.06 15.68 -38.44
#